data_93489ba6f6bb0e5126770d6013e904f3
#
_entry.id   93489ba6f6bb0e5126770d6013e904f3
#
_cell.length_a   1.000
_cell.length_b   1.000
_cell.length_c   1.000
_cell.angle_alpha   90.00
_cell.angle_beta   90.00
_cell.angle_gamma   90.00
#
_symmetry.space_group_name_H-M   'P 1'
#
loop_
_entity.id
_entity.type
_entity.pdbx_description
1 polymer ?
#
loop_
_entity_poly.entity_id
_entity_poly.type
_entity_poly.pdbx_seq_one_letter_code
_entity_poly.pdbx_strand_id
1 'polypeptide(L)'
;MITPTYEWQFAPQVEDADFTKIAKKAGLGSEVARLLFERGIQDEESLKKFLEPSLEDLHDPYLLHDMDKAVARIRQAIEEGENILVYGDYDADGMTSASIVKESLEQLGAECRVYLPNRFTDGYGPNASVYKYFIEQEGISLIVTVDNGVAGHEAIELAQSMGVDVIVTDHHSMPETLPDAYAIVHPEHPDASYPFKYLAGCGVAFKLACALLEEVQVELLDLVAIGTIADMVSLTDENRILVQYGLEMLGHTQRIGLQEMLDMAGIATNEVTEETVGFQIAPRLNALGRLDDPNPAIDLLTGFDDEEAHEIALMIHQKNEERKEVVQSIYEEAKTMVDPEKKVQVLAKEGWNPGVLGIVAGRLLEELGQTVIVLNIEDGRAKGSARSVEAVDIFEALDPYRDLFIAFGGHAGAAGMTLEIEKLSDLSQVLEDYVCEKGADAGGKNKLNLDEELDLETLSLETVKNFERLAPFGMDNQKPVFYIKDFQVESARTMGAGNAHLKLKISKGEASFEVVAFGQGRWATEFAQTKNLELAVKLSVNQWNGQTALQLMMVDARVEGVQLFNIRGKNTTLPEGVPVLDFAGEVPDLATSEAVVVKTVPEDITLLKTIFQEQNFSAVYFKNDIDKAYYLTGYGTREQFSKLYKTIYQFPEFDIRYKLKDLAAYLNIQQILLVKMIQVFEELGFVTIKDGVMTVNKEAPKREIGESQIYQNLKQTVKDQEMMALGTVQEIYDFLMEKE
;
A
#
# COMPACT_ATOMS: atom_id res chain seq x y z
N MET A 1 -16.13 2.37 -8.07
CA MET A 1 -16.35 0.95 -7.74
C MET A 1 -15.21 0.43 -6.89
N ILE A 2 -15.46 -0.60 -6.09
CA ILE A 2 -14.43 -1.27 -5.28
C ILE A 2 -13.73 -2.28 -6.19
N THR A 3 -12.42 -2.06 -6.42
CA THR A 3 -11.57 -2.97 -7.20
C THR A 3 -10.40 -3.39 -6.34
N PRO A 4 -10.04 -4.67 -6.32
CA PRO A 4 -8.89 -5.12 -5.56
C PRO A 4 -7.61 -4.47 -6.11
N THR A 5 -6.75 -4.02 -5.20
CA THR A 5 -5.42 -3.48 -5.52
C THR A 5 -4.46 -4.61 -5.87
N TYR A 6 -4.66 -5.78 -5.25
CA TYR A 6 -3.80 -6.96 -5.38
C TYR A 6 -4.47 -8.10 -6.13
N GLU A 7 -3.66 -9.02 -6.66
CA GLU A 7 -4.08 -10.36 -7.06
C GLU A 7 -4.06 -11.27 -5.83
N TRP A 8 -5.23 -11.71 -5.38
CA TRP A 8 -5.35 -12.53 -4.16
C TRP A 8 -4.95 -13.98 -4.44
N GLN A 9 -3.98 -14.46 -3.69
CA GLN A 9 -3.53 -15.84 -3.71
C GLN A 9 -3.82 -16.48 -2.35
N PHE A 10 -4.52 -17.61 -2.36
CA PHE A 10 -4.83 -18.35 -1.14
C PHE A 10 -3.72 -19.34 -0.86
N ALA A 11 -3.20 -19.32 0.37
CA ALA A 11 -2.24 -20.31 0.82
C ALA A 11 -2.83 -21.73 0.67
N PRO A 12 -2.04 -22.72 0.26
CA PRO A 12 -2.49 -24.10 0.19
C PRO A 12 -2.87 -24.57 1.60
N GLN A 13 -4.07 -25.12 1.77
CA GLN A 13 -4.52 -25.65 3.07
C GLN A 13 -3.84 -26.99 3.36
N VAL A 14 -2.56 -26.95 3.76
CA VAL A 14 -1.79 -28.15 4.10
C VAL A 14 -1.97 -28.44 5.59
N GLU A 15 -2.66 -29.51 5.91
CA GLU A 15 -2.78 -30.01 7.28
C GLU A 15 -1.86 -31.21 7.49
N ASP A 16 -0.88 -31.07 8.41
CA ASP A 16 -0.15 -32.20 8.95
C ASP A 16 -0.71 -32.56 10.32
N ALA A 17 -1.29 -33.77 10.42
CA ALA A 17 -1.98 -34.24 11.63
C ALA A 17 -1.00 -34.45 12.82
N ASP A 18 0.26 -34.75 12.55
CA ASP A 18 1.25 -35.00 13.60
C ASP A 18 1.81 -33.67 14.10
N PHE A 19 2.11 -32.72 13.19
CA PHE A 19 2.50 -31.37 13.60
C PHE A 19 1.39 -30.65 14.33
N THR A 20 0.13 -30.79 13.91
CA THR A 20 -1.02 -30.21 14.62
C THR A 20 -1.11 -30.70 16.07
N LYS A 21 -0.79 -31.97 16.34
CA LYS A 21 -0.74 -32.50 17.72
C LYS A 21 0.40 -31.88 18.54
N ILE A 22 1.57 -31.67 17.91
CA ILE A 22 2.72 -31.01 18.54
C ILE A 22 2.35 -29.57 18.88
N ALA A 23 1.84 -28.81 17.93
CA ALA A 23 1.42 -27.43 18.12
C ALA A 23 0.34 -27.27 19.20
N LYS A 24 -0.64 -28.19 19.24
CA LYS A 24 -1.67 -28.22 20.30
C LYS A 24 -1.08 -28.45 21.70
N LYS A 25 -0.03 -29.28 21.84
CA LYS A 25 0.67 -29.42 23.12
C LYS A 25 1.36 -28.15 23.57
N ALA A 26 1.83 -27.35 22.62
CA ALA A 26 2.40 -26.01 22.85
C ALA A 26 1.31 -24.93 23.08
N GLY A 27 0.03 -25.30 23.09
CA GLY A 27 -1.09 -24.38 23.32
C GLY A 27 -1.43 -23.50 22.12
N LEU A 28 -1.17 -23.96 20.89
CA LEU A 28 -1.49 -23.27 19.66
C LEU A 28 -2.79 -23.81 19.04
N GLY A 29 -3.56 -22.93 18.41
CA GLY A 29 -4.71 -23.31 17.58
C GLY A 29 -4.30 -23.97 16.25
N SER A 30 -5.27 -24.61 15.60
CA SER A 30 -5.05 -25.30 14.31
C SER A 30 -4.60 -24.34 13.20
N GLU A 31 -5.13 -23.14 13.20
CA GLU A 31 -4.84 -22.08 12.22
C GLU A 31 -3.37 -21.64 12.33
N VAL A 32 -2.90 -21.40 13.55
CA VAL A 32 -1.51 -21.04 13.81
C VAL A 32 -0.56 -22.21 13.48
N ALA A 33 -0.99 -23.45 13.76
CA ALA A 33 -0.21 -24.63 13.42
C ALA A 33 -0.01 -24.77 11.90
N ARG A 34 -1.07 -24.58 11.10
CA ARG A 34 -0.95 -24.58 9.64
C ARG A 34 0.03 -23.54 9.14
N LEU A 35 -0.14 -22.29 9.59
CA LEU A 35 0.70 -21.18 9.20
C LEU A 35 2.19 -21.43 9.52
N LEU A 36 2.49 -21.98 10.69
CA LEU A 36 3.85 -22.35 11.08
C LEU A 36 4.41 -23.47 10.19
N PHE A 37 3.59 -24.48 9.91
CA PHE A 37 3.99 -25.59 9.04
C PHE A 37 4.35 -25.11 7.63
N GLU A 38 3.56 -24.21 7.06
CA GLU A 38 3.80 -23.59 5.75
C GLU A 38 5.07 -22.72 5.74
N ARG A 39 5.41 -22.10 6.88
CA ARG A 39 6.66 -21.35 7.08
C ARG A 39 7.88 -22.23 7.34
N GLY A 40 7.72 -23.55 7.22
CA GLY A 40 8.83 -24.51 7.36
C GLY A 40 9.10 -24.95 8.79
N ILE A 41 8.28 -24.58 9.77
CA ILE A 41 8.32 -25.07 11.15
C ILE A 41 7.53 -26.37 11.22
N GLN A 42 8.20 -27.54 11.12
CA GLN A 42 7.54 -28.81 10.84
C GLN A 42 7.73 -29.90 11.91
N ASP A 43 8.52 -29.63 12.93
CA ASP A 43 8.81 -30.56 14.02
C ASP A 43 8.81 -29.88 15.40
N GLU A 44 8.94 -30.68 16.48
CA GLU A 44 8.89 -30.20 17.86
C GLU A 44 10.10 -29.32 18.23
N GLU A 45 11.28 -29.60 17.66
CA GLU A 45 12.51 -28.85 17.95
C GLU A 45 12.45 -27.45 17.29
N SER A 46 12.10 -27.39 16.01
CA SER A 46 11.95 -26.12 15.29
C SER A 46 10.82 -25.26 15.87
N LEU A 47 9.70 -25.90 16.28
CA LEU A 47 8.60 -25.19 16.94
C LEU A 47 9.05 -24.58 18.28
N LYS A 48 9.80 -25.34 19.09
CA LYS A 48 10.32 -24.86 20.37
C LYS A 48 11.27 -23.68 20.17
N LYS A 49 12.24 -23.80 19.27
CA LYS A 49 13.17 -22.69 18.95
C LYS A 49 12.45 -21.44 18.44
N PHE A 50 11.40 -21.62 17.66
CA PHE A 50 10.62 -20.50 17.15
C PHE A 50 9.81 -19.77 18.25
N LEU A 51 9.18 -20.52 19.16
CA LEU A 51 8.32 -19.95 20.22
C LEU A 51 9.10 -19.48 21.45
N GLU A 52 10.20 -20.13 21.74
CA GLU A 52 11.03 -19.94 22.94
C GLU A 52 12.49 -19.81 22.53
N PRO A 53 12.86 -18.81 21.70
CA PRO A 53 14.25 -18.63 21.27
C PRO A 53 15.16 -18.33 22.47
N SER A 54 16.39 -18.79 22.42
CA SER A 54 17.41 -18.62 23.48
C SER A 54 18.64 -17.93 22.92
N LEU A 55 19.26 -17.05 23.71
CA LEU A 55 20.57 -16.49 23.37
C LEU A 55 21.69 -17.57 23.27
N GLU A 56 21.46 -18.77 23.86
CA GLU A 56 22.34 -19.91 23.71
C GLU A 56 22.28 -20.54 22.31
N ASP A 57 21.23 -20.27 21.53
CA ASP A 57 21.09 -20.75 20.15
C ASP A 57 21.79 -19.83 19.13
N LEU A 58 22.40 -18.73 19.58
CA LEU A 58 23.21 -17.87 18.70
C LEU A 58 24.44 -18.61 18.21
N HIS A 59 24.75 -18.46 16.93
CA HIS A 59 25.92 -19.07 16.33
C HIS A 59 27.22 -18.46 16.86
N ASP A 60 28.29 -19.28 16.97
CA ASP A 60 29.59 -18.82 17.40
C ASP A 60 30.11 -17.73 16.42
N PRO A 61 30.49 -16.53 16.92
CA PRO A 61 31.01 -15.46 16.07
C PRO A 61 32.27 -15.84 15.30
N TYR A 62 33.07 -16.77 15.82
CA TYR A 62 34.28 -17.25 15.15
C TYR A 62 34.04 -18.16 13.94
N LEU A 63 32.78 -18.47 13.62
CA LEU A 63 32.42 -19.11 12.34
C LEU A 63 32.39 -18.11 11.17
N LEU A 64 32.31 -16.79 11.46
CA LEU A 64 32.50 -15.76 10.46
C LEU A 64 33.96 -15.72 9.99
N HIS A 65 34.13 -15.55 8.67
CA HIS A 65 35.46 -15.46 8.08
C HIS A 65 36.29 -14.32 8.71
N ASP A 66 37.59 -14.52 8.90
CA ASP A 66 38.55 -13.56 9.47
C ASP A 66 38.17 -12.98 10.86
N MET A 67 37.18 -13.51 11.58
CA MET A 67 36.79 -12.99 12.89
C MET A 67 37.95 -13.05 13.89
N ASP A 68 38.68 -14.14 13.93
CA ASP A 68 39.85 -14.32 14.79
C ASP A 68 40.96 -13.29 14.46
N LYS A 69 41.21 -13.06 13.19
CA LYS A 69 42.16 -12.09 12.66
C LYS A 69 41.78 -10.65 12.97
N ALA A 70 40.49 -10.32 12.82
CA ALA A 70 39.94 -9.03 13.15
C ALA A 70 40.06 -8.72 14.65
N VAL A 71 39.64 -9.67 15.51
CA VAL A 71 39.75 -9.56 16.96
C VAL A 71 41.19 -9.38 17.41
N ALA A 72 42.11 -10.19 16.89
CA ALA A 72 43.55 -10.09 17.24
C ALA A 72 44.11 -8.71 16.86
N ARG A 73 43.81 -8.20 15.67
CA ARG A 73 44.30 -6.87 15.22
C ARG A 73 43.71 -5.71 16.03
N ILE A 74 42.42 -5.76 16.36
CA ILE A 74 41.78 -4.74 17.20
C ILE A 74 42.39 -4.76 18.60
N ARG A 75 42.59 -5.94 19.23
CA ARG A 75 43.24 -6.06 20.55
C ARG A 75 44.67 -5.54 20.54
N GLN A 76 45.43 -5.83 19.48
CA GLN A 76 46.76 -5.26 19.29
C GLN A 76 46.70 -3.71 19.25
N ALA A 77 45.77 -3.14 18.48
CA ALA A 77 45.62 -1.70 18.40
C ALA A 77 45.31 -1.06 19.76
N ILE A 78 44.47 -1.73 20.56
CA ILE A 78 44.14 -1.26 21.92
C ILE A 78 45.36 -1.34 22.83
N GLU A 79 46.13 -2.45 22.80
CA GLU A 79 47.32 -2.65 23.61
C GLU A 79 48.44 -1.65 23.26
N GLU A 80 48.58 -1.31 21.98
CA GLU A 80 49.56 -0.35 21.46
C GLU A 80 49.13 1.09 21.55
N GLY A 81 47.87 1.39 21.94
CA GLY A 81 47.31 2.72 22.03
C GLY A 81 47.15 3.38 20.67
N GLU A 82 46.81 2.62 19.64
CA GLU A 82 46.56 3.09 18.30
C GLU A 82 45.24 3.91 18.20
N ASN A 83 45.20 4.91 17.32
CA ASN A 83 43.97 5.65 17.01
C ASN A 83 43.09 4.80 16.05
N ILE A 84 41.90 4.46 16.48
CA ILE A 84 40.94 3.65 15.72
C ILE A 84 39.85 4.52 15.15
N LEU A 85 39.53 4.35 13.85
CA LEU A 85 38.35 4.93 13.20
C LEU A 85 37.30 3.83 12.99
N VAL A 86 36.10 4.04 13.51
CA VAL A 86 34.91 3.29 13.16
C VAL A 86 34.19 4.05 12.04
N TYR A 87 34.15 3.46 10.86
CA TYR A 87 33.54 4.06 9.68
C TYR A 87 32.24 3.33 9.34
N GLY A 88 31.08 3.97 9.60
CA GLY A 88 29.75 3.38 9.40
C GLY A 88 29.09 3.76 8.08
N ASP A 89 27.78 3.48 7.97
CA ASP A 89 26.93 4.03 6.94
C ASP A 89 25.96 5.06 7.53
N TYR A 90 25.27 5.83 6.67
CA TYR A 90 24.42 6.96 7.02
C TYR A 90 22.98 6.61 7.39
N ASP A 91 22.59 5.36 7.38
CA ASP A 91 21.24 4.92 7.77
C ASP A 91 21.20 4.30 9.18
N ALA A 92 20.03 3.85 9.61
CA ALA A 92 19.85 3.36 10.96
C ALA A 92 20.63 2.08 11.25
N ASP A 93 20.90 1.21 10.27
CA ASP A 93 21.73 0.05 10.46
C ASP A 93 23.20 0.44 10.64
N GLY A 94 23.73 1.32 9.78
CA GLY A 94 25.07 1.87 9.93
C GLY A 94 25.27 2.65 11.23
N MET A 95 24.29 3.46 11.64
CA MET A 95 24.30 4.21 12.90
C MET A 95 24.37 3.29 14.12
N THR A 96 23.52 2.24 14.15
CA THR A 96 23.52 1.27 15.25
C THR A 96 24.74 0.37 15.24
N SER A 97 25.22 -0.04 14.07
CA SER A 97 26.47 -0.78 13.89
C SER A 97 27.67 -0.03 14.46
N ALA A 98 27.79 1.25 14.11
CA ALA A 98 28.88 2.10 14.58
C ALA A 98 28.82 2.32 16.11
N SER A 99 27.60 2.50 16.65
CA SER A 99 27.39 2.63 18.09
C SER A 99 27.76 1.36 18.85
N ILE A 100 27.43 0.17 18.33
CA ILE A 100 27.77 -1.14 18.91
C ILE A 100 29.30 -1.30 19.00
N VAL A 101 30.00 -1.03 17.90
CA VAL A 101 31.46 -1.19 17.89
C VAL A 101 32.15 -0.11 18.76
N LYS A 102 31.66 1.13 18.73
CA LYS A 102 32.16 2.20 19.61
C LYS A 102 32.09 1.79 21.08
N GLU A 103 30.92 1.39 21.57
CA GLU A 103 30.74 1.01 22.97
C GLU A 103 31.57 -0.21 23.34
N SER A 104 31.73 -1.17 22.43
CA SER A 104 32.58 -2.35 22.68
C SER A 104 34.07 -1.99 22.82
N LEU A 105 34.55 -1.05 21.99
CA LEU A 105 35.91 -0.52 22.09
C LEU A 105 36.14 0.26 23.40
N GLU A 106 35.18 1.11 23.77
CA GLU A 106 35.20 1.88 25.01
C GLU A 106 35.19 0.99 26.26
N GLN A 107 34.43 -0.11 26.25
CA GLN A 107 34.46 -1.11 27.33
C GLN A 107 35.82 -1.74 27.47
N LEU A 108 36.60 -1.92 26.39
CA LEU A 108 37.95 -2.39 26.39
C LEU A 108 38.98 -1.29 26.71
N GLY A 109 38.54 -0.09 26.98
CA GLY A 109 39.39 1.06 27.35
C GLY A 109 40.06 1.77 26.17
N ALA A 110 39.58 1.56 24.94
CA ALA A 110 40.07 2.25 23.77
C ALA A 110 39.23 3.51 23.52
N GLU A 111 39.91 4.62 23.10
CA GLU A 111 39.27 5.75 22.50
C GLU A 111 39.19 5.53 20.97
N CYS A 112 38.02 5.71 20.38
CA CYS A 112 37.86 5.60 18.93
C CYS A 112 37.19 6.87 18.38
N ARG A 113 37.45 7.16 17.12
CA ARG A 113 36.67 8.11 16.33
C ARG A 113 35.57 7.35 15.60
N VAL A 114 34.37 7.93 15.56
CA VAL A 114 33.30 7.42 14.72
C VAL A 114 33.02 8.42 13.61
N TYR A 115 32.80 7.93 12.41
CA TYR A 115 32.42 8.74 11.27
C TYR A 115 31.39 8.03 10.41
N LEU A 116 30.29 8.70 10.16
CA LEU A 116 29.25 8.28 9.22
C LEU A 116 29.33 9.18 7.98
N PRO A 117 29.46 8.63 6.76
CA PRO A 117 29.59 9.43 5.55
C PRO A 117 28.34 10.24 5.27
N ASN A 118 28.52 11.47 4.76
CA ASN A 118 27.40 12.26 4.31
C ASN A 118 27.05 11.89 2.87
N ARG A 119 25.79 11.49 2.65
CA ARG A 119 25.27 11.04 1.35
C ARG A 119 25.53 12.02 0.19
N PHE A 120 25.59 13.33 0.49
CA PHE A 120 25.71 14.39 -0.52
C PHE A 120 27.16 14.73 -0.86
N THR A 121 28.04 14.70 0.13
CA THR A 121 29.46 15.09 -0.04
C THR A 121 30.37 13.90 -0.25
N ASP A 122 30.15 12.79 0.46
CA ASP A 122 31.05 11.65 0.48
C ASP A 122 30.55 10.47 -0.36
N GLY A 123 29.21 10.40 -0.58
CA GLY A 123 28.58 9.31 -1.30
C GLY A 123 28.27 8.10 -0.41
N TYR A 124 28.21 6.92 -1.02
CA TYR A 124 27.93 5.66 -0.35
C TYR A 124 29.24 4.86 -0.13
N GLY A 125 29.38 4.28 1.06
CA GLY A 125 30.48 3.40 1.41
C GLY A 125 31.83 4.11 1.64
N PRO A 126 32.95 3.38 1.67
CA PRO A 126 34.28 3.93 1.94
C PRO A 126 34.70 5.00 0.94
N ASN A 127 35.15 6.15 1.46
CA ASN A 127 35.60 7.29 0.65
C ASN A 127 37.10 7.55 0.85
N ALA A 128 37.88 7.47 -0.22
CA ALA A 128 39.33 7.63 -0.18
C ALA A 128 39.77 9.01 0.36
N SER A 129 39.04 10.09 0.05
CA SER A 129 39.36 11.44 0.55
C SER A 129 39.13 11.58 2.05
N VAL A 130 38.06 10.94 2.55
CA VAL A 130 37.73 10.90 3.97
C VAL A 130 38.78 10.06 4.73
N TYR A 131 39.14 8.87 4.23
CA TYR A 131 40.20 8.05 4.82
C TYR A 131 41.52 8.81 4.89
N LYS A 132 41.94 9.45 3.80
CA LYS A 132 43.13 10.28 3.75
C LYS A 132 43.12 11.39 4.81
N TYR A 133 42.00 12.08 4.98
CA TYR A 133 41.87 13.13 5.99
C TYR A 133 42.09 12.59 7.41
N PHE A 134 41.43 11.50 7.79
CA PHE A 134 41.56 10.91 9.12
C PHE A 134 42.97 10.37 9.38
N ILE A 135 43.58 9.74 8.38
CA ILE A 135 44.97 9.24 8.49
C ILE A 135 45.97 10.39 8.67
N GLU A 136 45.89 11.44 7.83
CA GLU A 136 46.85 12.52 7.84
C GLU A 136 46.63 13.55 8.95
N GLN A 137 45.37 13.83 9.30
CA GLN A 137 45.06 14.91 10.24
C GLN A 137 44.81 14.44 11.67
N GLU A 138 44.23 13.21 11.83
CA GLU A 138 43.90 12.67 13.14
C GLU A 138 44.80 11.48 13.53
N GLY A 139 45.71 11.06 12.65
CA GLY A 139 46.70 10.01 12.94
C GLY A 139 46.04 8.62 13.11
N ILE A 140 44.96 8.35 12.41
CA ILE A 140 44.33 7.04 12.45
C ILE A 140 45.28 6.00 11.89
N SER A 141 45.40 4.85 12.59
CA SER A 141 46.28 3.73 12.23
C SER A 141 45.53 2.41 12.03
N LEU A 142 44.27 2.34 12.46
CA LEU A 142 43.36 1.24 12.16
C LEU A 142 41.98 1.78 11.79
N ILE A 143 41.39 1.26 10.70
CA ILE A 143 40.03 1.54 10.30
C ILE A 143 39.19 0.28 10.45
N VAL A 144 38.03 0.37 11.10
CA VAL A 144 37.03 -0.70 11.18
C VAL A 144 35.78 -0.18 10.47
N THR A 145 35.44 -0.75 9.32
CA THR A 145 34.18 -0.42 8.67
C THR A 145 33.04 -1.23 9.26
N VAL A 146 31.86 -0.66 9.34
CA VAL A 146 30.65 -1.33 9.80
C VAL A 146 29.51 -1.03 8.84
N ASP A 147 28.76 -2.05 8.43
CA ASP A 147 27.65 -1.94 7.51
C ASP A 147 28.05 -1.41 6.12
N ASN A 148 29.30 -1.54 5.77
CA ASN A 148 29.86 -1.22 4.45
C ASN A 148 31.29 -1.75 4.33
N GLY A 149 31.85 -1.69 3.12
CA GLY A 149 33.28 -1.93 2.92
C GLY A 149 33.63 -2.95 1.85
N VAL A 150 32.79 -3.97 1.60
CA VAL A 150 33.10 -5.01 0.60
C VAL A 150 33.30 -4.49 -0.83
N ALA A 151 32.74 -3.33 -1.15
CA ALA A 151 32.94 -2.65 -2.44
C ALA A 151 33.97 -1.51 -2.38
N GLY A 152 34.65 -1.29 -1.25
CA GLY A 152 35.51 -0.14 -0.96
C GLY A 152 36.93 -0.21 -1.49
N HIS A 153 37.18 -0.82 -2.66
CA HIS A 153 38.52 -1.10 -3.20
C HIS A 153 39.47 0.10 -3.16
N GLU A 154 39.07 1.24 -3.73
CA GLU A 154 39.92 2.43 -3.86
C GLU A 154 40.33 2.99 -2.49
N ALA A 155 39.38 3.12 -1.57
CA ALA A 155 39.63 3.69 -0.25
C ALA A 155 40.49 2.75 0.58
N ILE A 156 40.27 1.44 0.51
CA ILE A 156 41.03 0.42 1.24
C ILE A 156 42.47 0.34 0.71
N GLU A 157 42.65 0.31 -0.62
CA GLU A 157 43.99 0.34 -1.25
C GLU A 157 44.77 1.62 -0.84
N LEU A 158 44.09 2.77 -0.81
CA LEU A 158 44.70 4.01 -0.34
C LEU A 158 45.16 3.90 1.11
N ALA A 159 44.30 3.44 2.03
CA ALA A 159 44.62 3.30 3.45
C ALA A 159 45.84 2.36 3.64
N GLN A 160 45.86 1.21 3.01
CA GLN A 160 46.99 0.28 3.04
C GLN A 160 48.27 0.88 2.47
N SER A 161 48.18 1.62 1.35
CA SER A 161 49.34 2.32 0.79
C SER A 161 49.96 3.33 1.75
N MET A 162 49.15 3.84 2.69
CA MET A 162 49.55 4.77 3.76
C MET A 162 49.99 4.01 5.06
N GLY A 163 49.95 2.68 5.05
CA GLY A 163 50.36 1.85 6.19
C GLY A 163 49.29 1.68 7.26
N VAL A 164 48.03 1.85 6.90
CA VAL A 164 46.86 1.74 7.80
C VAL A 164 46.07 0.47 7.42
N ASP A 165 45.86 -0.40 8.40
CA ASP A 165 45.06 -1.60 8.23
C ASP A 165 43.59 -1.28 8.21
N VAL A 166 42.83 -1.99 7.35
CA VAL A 166 41.36 -1.87 7.29
C VAL A 166 40.70 -3.21 7.58
N ILE A 167 39.86 -3.26 8.58
CA ILE A 167 38.98 -4.38 8.90
C ILE A 167 37.60 -4.08 8.37
N VAL A 168 37.11 -4.90 7.45
CA VAL A 168 35.78 -4.75 6.89
C VAL A 168 34.79 -5.61 7.68
N THR A 169 33.70 -5.02 8.19
CA THR A 169 32.51 -5.77 8.67
C THR A 169 31.31 -5.31 7.88
N ASP A 170 30.70 -6.21 7.12
CA ASP A 170 29.67 -5.89 6.15
C ASP A 170 28.71 -7.07 5.96
N HIS A 171 27.57 -6.81 5.37
CA HIS A 171 26.57 -7.81 5.03
C HIS A 171 26.00 -7.62 3.61
N HIS A 172 26.37 -6.54 2.92
CA HIS A 172 25.92 -6.25 1.56
C HIS A 172 26.39 -7.30 0.55
N SER A 173 25.72 -7.36 -0.60
CA SER A 173 26.03 -8.32 -1.67
C SER A 173 27.52 -8.32 -2.03
N MET A 174 28.11 -9.50 -2.03
CA MET A 174 29.52 -9.68 -2.32
C MET A 174 29.84 -9.34 -3.78
N PRO A 175 30.83 -8.47 -4.06
CA PRO A 175 31.31 -8.22 -5.42
C PRO A 175 32.09 -9.44 -5.96
N GLU A 176 32.28 -9.51 -7.29
CA GLU A 176 33.06 -10.57 -7.93
C GLU A 176 34.51 -10.65 -7.41
N THR A 177 35.08 -9.49 -7.06
CA THR A 177 36.41 -9.38 -6.48
C THR A 177 36.32 -8.62 -5.17
N LEU A 178 36.94 -9.18 -4.13
CA LEU A 178 37.00 -8.56 -2.81
C LEU A 178 38.12 -7.53 -2.73
N PRO A 179 37.99 -6.47 -1.90
CA PRO A 179 39.07 -5.54 -1.62
C PRO A 179 40.18 -6.25 -0.83
N ASP A 180 41.43 -5.81 -1.00
CA ASP A 180 42.59 -6.34 -0.27
C ASP A 180 42.62 -5.72 1.15
N ALA A 181 41.60 -6.00 1.97
CA ALA A 181 41.52 -5.58 3.36
C ALA A 181 42.36 -6.48 4.28
N TYR A 182 42.76 -5.95 5.46
CA TYR A 182 43.44 -6.76 6.46
C TYR A 182 42.60 -7.95 6.90
N ALA A 183 41.31 -7.75 7.13
CA ALA A 183 40.34 -8.79 7.44
C ALA A 183 38.98 -8.43 6.84
N ILE A 184 38.19 -9.44 6.42
CA ILE A 184 36.81 -9.26 5.93
C ILE A 184 35.89 -10.19 6.72
N VAL A 185 35.11 -9.60 7.61
CA VAL A 185 34.10 -10.32 8.43
C VAL A 185 32.73 -10.11 7.74
N HIS A 186 32.24 -11.19 7.15
CA HIS A 186 31.02 -11.17 6.36
C HIS A 186 30.29 -12.50 6.40
N PRO A 187 28.93 -12.54 6.59
CA PRO A 187 28.21 -13.82 6.70
C PRO A 187 28.16 -14.62 5.40
N GLU A 188 28.28 -13.98 4.24
CA GLU A 188 28.29 -14.61 2.90
C GLU A 188 29.71 -14.73 2.31
N HIS A 189 30.79 -14.52 3.09
CA HIS A 189 32.14 -14.68 2.56
C HIS A 189 32.32 -16.09 1.97
N PRO A 190 32.93 -16.27 0.77
CA PRO A 190 33.04 -17.56 0.10
C PRO A 190 33.70 -18.63 0.92
N ASP A 191 34.65 -18.25 1.80
CA ASP A 191 35.38 -19.15 2.68
C ASP A 191 34.79 -19.24 4.11
N ALA A 192 33.63 -18.59 4.38
CA ALA A 192 32.97 -18.67 5.67
C ALA A 192 32.26 -20.01 5.87
N SER A 193 32.21 -20.47 7.12
CA SER A 193 31.37 -21.59 7.56
C SER A 193 30.16 -21.15 8.36
N TYR A 194 29.81 -19.85 8.29
CA TYR A 194 28.72 -19.28 9.04
C TYR A 194 27.37 -19.78 8.53
N PRO A 195 26.52 -20.34 9.40
CA PRO A 195 25.31 -21.04 8.93
C PRO A 195 24.17 -20.11 8.52
N PHE A 196 24.16 -18.83 8.97
CA PHE A 196 23.12 -17.87 8.71
C PHE A 196 23.65 -16.62 7.99
N LYS A 197 23.23 -16.42 6.77
CA LYS A 197 23.78 -15.39 5.86
C LYS A 197 23.02 -14.07 5.82
N TYR A 198 21.93 -13.93 6.57
CA TYR A 198 21.05 -12.77 6.51
C TYR A 198 21.19 -11.82 7.71
N LEU A 199 22.34 -11.81 8.39
CA LEU A 199 22.59 -10.78 9.40
C LEU A 199 22.58 -9.39 8.76
N ALA A 200 21.99 -8.39 9.46
CA ALA A 200 22.18 -6.99 9.14
C ALA A 200 23.59 -6.52 9.55
N GLY A 201 24.02 -5.34 9.12
CA GLY A 201 25.31 -4.77 9.51
C GLY A 201 25.47 -4.71 11.03
N CYS A 202 24.45 -4.29 11.77
CA CYS A 202 24.44 -4.28 13.23
C CYS A 202 24.54 -5.69 13.84
N GLY A 203 24.01 -6.71 13.17
CA GLY A 203 24.19 -8.10 13.56
C GLY A 203 25.63 -8.56 13.44
N VAL A 204 26.32 -8.19 12.35
CA VAL A 204 27.76 -8.47 12.16
C VAL A 204 28.60 -7.71 13.19
N ALA A 205 28.30 -6.43 13.41
CA ALA A 205 28.93 -5.61 14.45
C ALA A 205 28.74 -6.20 15.86
N PHE A 206 27.54 -6.72 16.15
CA PHE A 206 27.25 -7.40 17.41
C PHE A 206 28.06 -8.70 17.57
N LYS A 207 28.22 -9.48 16.50
CA LYS A 207 29.11 -10.68 16.54
C LYS A 207 30.57 -10.32 16.80
N LEU A 208 31.05 -9.23 16.20
CA LEU A 208 32.38 -8.68 16.51
C LEU A 208 32.46 -8.24 17.97
N ALA A 209 31.47 -7.56 18.51
CA ALA A 209 31.42 -7.16 19.92
C ALA A 209 31.47 -8.37 20.87
N CYS A 210 30.68 -9.41 20.59
CA CYS A 210 30.69 -10.65 21.38
C CYS A 210 32.04 -11.35 21.32
N ALA A 211 32.72 -11.36 20.17
CA ALA A 211 34.06 -11.96 20.04
C ALA A 211 35.13 -11.14 20.76
N LEU A 212 35.05 -9.81 20.72
CA LEU A 212 35.98 -8.92 21.42
C LEU A 212 35.84 -8.99 22.95
N LEU A 213 34.63 -9.09 23.46
CA LEU A 213 34.32 -9.06 24.89
C LEU A 213 34.16 -10.48 25.48
N GLU A 214 34.23 -11.52 24.65
CA GLU A 214 34.18 -12.95 25.02
C GLU A 214 32.88 -13.38 25.70
N GLU A 215 31.80 -12.61 25.52
CA GLU A 215 30.46 -12.88 26.05
C GLU A 215 29.37 -12.23 25.19
N VAL A 216 28.14 -12.71 25.32
CA VAL A 216 26.97 -12.12 24.64
C VAL A 216 26.64 -10.78 25.28
N GLN A 217 26.65 -9.72 24.48
CA GLN A 217 26.46 -8.32 24.92
C GLN A 217 24.98 -7.96 24.94
N VAL A 218 24.28 -8.38 26.00
CA VAL A 218 22.82 -8.22 26.11
C VAL A 218 22.39 -6.75 26.05
N GLU A 219 23.18 -5.84 26.61
CA GLU A 219 22.93 -4.41 26.68
C GLU A 219 22.95 -3.73 25.30
N LEU A 220 23.57 -4.37 24.30
CA LEU A 220 23.63 -3.85 22.93
C LEU A 220 22.46 -4.33 22.05
N LEU A 221 21.63 -5.25 22.53
CA LEU A 221 20.56 -5.85 21.74
C LEU A 221 19.46 -4.87 21.36
N ASP A 222 19.28 -3.78 22.11
CA ASP A 222 18.35 -2.71 21.74
C ASP A 222 18.77 -2.03 20.41
N LEU A 223 20.06 -1.76 20.23
CA LEU A 223 20.63 -1.23 18.99
C LEU A 223 20.53 -2.26 17.85
N VAL A 224 20.84 -3.53 18.15
CA VAL A 224 20.75 -4.61 17.15
C VAL A 224 19.33 -4.78 16.62
N ALA A 225 18.32 -4.70 17.50
CA ALA A 225 16.92 -4.77 17.04
C ALA A 225 16.55 -3.60 16.13
N ILE A 226 17.03 -2.38 16.46
CA ILE A 226 16.75 -1.20 15.64
C ILE A 226 17.35 -1.36 14.23
N GLY A 227 18.64 -1.68 14.12
CA GLY A 227 19.29 -1.84 12.82
C GLY A 227 18.71 -3.00 12.02
N THR A 228 18.54 -4.18 12.62
CA THR A 228 18.00 -5.37 11.95
C THR A 228 16.59 -5.14 11.37
N ILE A 229 15.70 -4.47 12.13
CA ILE A 229 14.36 -4.11 11.63
C ILE A 229 14.43 -3.03 10.56
N ALA A 230 15.30 -2.03 10.74
CA ALA A 230 15.43 -0.91 9.81
C ALA A 230 15.95 -1.32 8.44
N ASP A 231 16.86 -2.29 8.39
CA ASP A 231 17.45 -2.81 7.16
C ASP A 231 16.56 -3.84 6.45
N MET A 232 15.47 -4.28 7.09
CA MET A 232 14.47 -5.18 6.51
C MET A 232 15.04 -6.55 6.09
N VAL A 233 16.06 -7.06 6.76
CA VAL A 233 16.59 -8.40 6.56
C VAL A 233 15.65 -9.49 7.10
N SER A 234 15.90 -10.74 6.70
CA SER A 234 15.08 -11.90 7.12
C SER A 234 15.00 -12.02 8.65
N LEU A 235 13.78 -12.01 9.22
CA LEU A 235 13.52 -12.22 10.65
C LEU A 235 13.35 -13.70 11.00
N THR A 236 14.30 -14.50 10.55
CA THR A 236 14.42 -15.93 10.86
C THR A 236 15.71 -16.21 11.62
N ASP A 237 15.88 -17.44 12.12
CA ASP A 237 17.08 -17.90 12.80
C ASP A 237 17.62 -16.88 13.83
N GLU A 238 18.88 -16.44 13.76
CA GLU A 238 19.49 -15.51 14.72
C GLU A 238 18.85 -14.13 14.73
N ASN A 239 18.46 -13.59 13.58
CA ASN A 239 17.82 -12.27 13.54
C ASN A 239 16.53 -12.26 14.35
N ARG A 240 15.75 -13.36 14.33
CA ARG A 240 14.58 -13.50 15.18
C ARG A 240 14.95 -13.47 16.67
N ILE A 241 16.00 -14.19 17.07
CA ILE A 241 16.49 -14.21 18.45
C ILE A 241 16.92 -12.79 18.86
N LEU A 242 17.80 -12.18 18.05
CA LEU A 242 18.36 -10.86 18.30
C LEU A 242 17.26 -9.78 18.42
N VAL A 243 16.30 -9.79 17.50
CA VAL A 243 15.19 -8.83 17.51
C VAL A 243 14.23 -9.07 18.68
N GLN A 244 13.91 -10.32 19.02
CA GLN A 244 13.02 -10.60 20.15
C GLN A 244 13.59 -10.09 21.48
N TYR A 245 14.86 -10.47 21.78
CA TYR A 245 15.52 -9.96 22.99
C TYR A 245 15.81 -8.46 22.91
N GLY A 246 16.16 -7.96 21.73
CA GLY A 246 16.40 -6.54 21.53
C GLY A 246 15.17 -5.66 21.73
N LEU A 247 13.99 -6.10 21.32
CA LEU A 247 12.73 -5.41 21.61
C LEU A 247 12.41 -5.42 23.12
N GLU A 248 12.70 -6.51 23.81
CA GLU A 248 12.59 -6.57 25.27
C GLU A 248 13.56 -5.58 25.94
N MET A 249 14.82 -5.54 25.51
CA MET A 249 15.79 -4.56 26.00
C MET A 249 15.39 -3.13 25.67
N LEU A 250 14.89 -2.86 24.48
CA LEU A 250 14.42 -1.55 24.07
C LEU A 250 13.21 -1.07 24.91
N GLY A 251 12.31 -2.00 25.29
CA GLY A 251 11.22 -1.75 26.22
C GLY A 251 11.69 -1.36 27.64
N HIS A 252 12.94 -1.60 27.98
CA HIS A 252 13.58 -1.29 29.28
C HIS A 252 14.85 -0.47 29.11
N THR A 253 15.07 0.11 27.93
CA THR A 253 16.33 0.80 27.60
C THR A 253 16.68 1.88 28.60
N GLN A 254 17.95 1.97 28.96
CA GLN A 254 18.49 3.05 29.79
C GLN A 254 19.19 4.13 28.92
N ARG A 255 19.15 3.98 27.58
CA ARG A 255 19.70 4.97 26.66
C ARG A 255 18.81 6.19 26.63
N ILE A 256 19.32 7.30 27.14
CA ILE A 256 18.59 8.56 27.28
C ILE A 256 18.02 9.00 25.91
N GLY A 257 18.85 8.94 24.86
CA GLY A 257 18.42 9.34 23.51
C GLY A 257 17.29 8.47 22.94
N LEU A 258 17.26 7.18 23.22
CA LEU A 258 16.15 6.31 22.80
C LEU A 258 14.87 6.58 23.61
N GLN A 259 14.99 6.89 24.90
CA GLN A 259 13.85 7.30 25.73
C GLN A 259 13.26 8.61 25.21
N GLU A 260 14.08 9.61 24.91
CA GLU A 260 13.64 10.88 24.31
C GLU A 260 12.95 10.67 22.95
N MET A 261 13.48 9.81 22.09
CA MET A 261 12.84 9.49 20.81
C MET A 261 11.47 8.82 20.97
N LEU A 262 11.32 7.90 21.93
CA LEU A 262 10.05 7.25 22.23
C LEU A 262 9.03 8.23 22.80
N ASP A 263 9.44 9.09 23.72
CA ASP A 263 8.60 10.15 24.30
C ASP A 263 8.10 11.12 23.23
N MET A 264 8.97 11.58 22.34
CA MET A 264 8.59 12.43 21.20
C MET A 264 7.66 11.72 20.19
N ALA A 265 7.74 10.41 20.11
CA ALA A 265 6.81 9.59 19.32
C ALA A 265 5.47 9.33 20.05
N GLY A 266 5.37 9.66 21.34
CA GLY A 266 4.21 9.41 22.18
C GLY A 266 4.02 7.94 22.52
N ILE A 267 5.10 7.16 22.58
CA ILE A 267 5.10 5.71 22.81
C ILE A 267 5.68 5.41 24.18
N ALA A 268 4.92 4.69 24.98
CA ALA A 268 5.44 4.20 26.25
C ALA A 268 6.46 3.05 26.00
N THR A 269 7.54 3.03 26.76
CA THR A 269 8.61 2.04 26.58
C THR A 269 8.11 0.59 26.63
N ASN A 270 7.11 0.29 27.47
CA ASN A 270 6.50 -1.04 27.59
C ASN A 270 5.54 -1.40 26.43
N GLU A 271 5.36 -0.52 25.44
CA GLU A 271 4.51 -0.73 24.25
C GLU A 271 5.34 -0.86 22.96
N VAL A 272 6.65 -0.96 23.09
CA VAL A 272 7.56 -1.06 21.94
C VAL A 272 7.41 -2.42 21.25
N THR A 273 7.26 -2.35 19.92
CA THR A 273 7.14 -3.51 19.03
C THR A 273 8.03 -3.30 17.80
N GLU A 274 8.12 -4.31 16.94
CA GLU A 274 8.76 -4.19 15.63
C GLU A 274 8.15 -3.07 14.77
N GLU A 275 6.82 -2.86 14.89
CA GLU A 275 6.13 -1.75 14.20
C GLU A 275 6.59 -0.38 14.75
N THR A 276 6.84 -0.29 16.05
CA THR A 276 7.41 0.93 16.67
C THR A 276 8.78 1.25 16.08
N VAL A 277 9.64 0.27 15.98
CA VAL A 277 10.97 0.45 15.38
C VAL A 277 10.84 0.82 13.90
N GLY A 278 10.11 0.03 13.11
CA GLY A 278 10.02 0.21 11.66
C GLY A 278 9.33 1.51 11.22
N PHE A 279 8.37 2.02 12.00
CA PHE A 279 7.58 3.18 11.60
C PHE A 279 7.83 4.45 12.43
N GLN A 280 8.45 4.34 13.61
CA GLN A 280 8.68 5.50 14.47
C GLN A 280 10.16 5.77 14.73
N ILE A 281 10.98 4.78 15.08
CA ILE A 281 12.39 4.97 15.42
C ILE A 281 13.25 5.06 14.14
N ALA A 282 13.29 4.00 13.34
CA ALA A 282 14.14 3.91 12.16
C ALA A 282 13.90 5.03 11.13
N PRO A 283 12.64 5.45 10.81
CA PRO A 283 12.43 6.57 9.90
C PRO A 283 12.94 7.90 10.41
N ARG A 284 13.01 8.11 11.73
CA ARG A 284 13.60 9.30 12.35
C ARG A 284 15.11 9.33 12.19
N LEU A 285 15.79 8.24 12.56
CA LEU A 285 17.24 8.09 12.36
C LEU A 285 17.59 8.26 10.87
N ASN A 286 16.92 7.54 10.00
CA ASN A 286 17.11 7.60 8.55
C ASN A 286 16.89 9.01 7.96
N ALA A 287 16.11 9.88 8.62
CA ALA A 287 15.87 11.23 8.14
C ALA A 287 17.15 12.08 8.15
N LEU A 288 18.06 11.86 9.10
CA LEU A 288 19.37 12.54 9.13
C LEU A 288 20.16 12.20 7.86
N GLY A 289 20.46 10.92 7.61
CA GLY A 289 21.23 10.50 6.45
C GLY A 289 20.57 10.83 5.09
N ARG A 290 19.28 11.19 5.09
CA ARG A 290 18.55 11.60 3.88
C ARG A 290 18.57 13.10 3.64
N LEU A 291 18.67 13.92 4.65
CA LEU A 291 18.51 15.39 4.56
C LEU A 291 19.68 16.19 5.14
N ASP A 292 20.50 15.58 5.99
CA ASP A 292 21.54 16.29 6.75
C ASP A 292 22.74 15.39 7.08
N ASP A 293 23.54 15.81 8.08
CA ASP A 293 24.65 15.05 8.65
C ASP A 293 24.15 13.91 9.55
N PRO A 294 24.54 12.65 9.31
CA PRO A 294 24.14 11.52 10.13
C PRO A 294 24.86 11.43 11.50
N ASN A 295 26.04 12.05 11.65
CA ASN A 295 26.92 11.85 12.81
C ASN A 295 26.30 12.16 14.18
N PRO A 296 25.41 13.14 14.37
CA PRO A 296 24.74 13.38 15.65
C PRO A 296 23.93 12.17 16.17
N ALA A 297 23.56 11.23 15.31
CA ALA A 297 22.88 10.00 15.74
C ALA A 297 23.76 9.14 16.70
N ILE A 298 25.07 9.17 16.53
CA ILE A 298 25.99 8.45 17.41
C ILE A 298 25.94 9.02 18.83
N ASP A 299 25.97 10.35 18.97
CA ASP A 299 25.89 11.02 20.27
C ASP A 299 24.51 10.77 20.92
N LEU A 300 23.44 10.74 20.14
CA LEU A 300 22.12 10.36 20.65
C LEU A 300 22.09 8.91 21.17
N LEU A 301 22.63 7.97 20.43
CA LEU A 301 22.53 6.54 20.75
C LEU A 301 23.49 6.11 21.88
N THR A 302 24.62 6.81 22.07
CA THR A 302 25.68 6.44 23.01
C THR A 302 25.95 7.49 24.10
N GLY A 303 25.33 8.66 24.03
CA GLY A 303 25.53 9.77 24.97
C GLY A 303 24.83 9.55 26.32
N PHE A 304 25.31 10.28 27.34
CA PHE A 304 24.82 10.20 28.73
C PHE A 304 24.33 11.58 29.24
N ASP A 305 24.31 12.61 28.40
CA ASP A 305 23.83 13.93 28.76
C ASP A 305 22.37 14.12 28.34
N ASP A 306 21.50 14.37 29.35
CA ASP A 306 20.03 14.50 29.12
C ASP A 306 19.69 15.70 28.22
N GLU A 307 20.44 16.84 28.38
CA GLU A 307 20.17 18.10 27.65
C GLU A 307 20.57 17.92 26.17
N GLU A 308 21.74 17.37 25.91
CA GLU A 308 22.22 17.04 24.56
C GLU A 308 21.35 16.02 23.85
N ALA A 309 20.98 14.93 24.53
CA ALA A 309 20.10 13.90 23.99
C ALA A 309 18.72 14.47 23.59
N HIS A 310 18.16 15.36 24.43
CA HIS A 310 16.90 16.03 24.13
C HIS A 310 17.00 16.94 22.88
N GLU A 311 18.08 17.75 22.79
CA GLU A 311 18.29 18.63 21.64
C GLU A 311 18.47 17.85 20.34
N ILE A 312 19.25 16.76 20.35
CA ILE A 312 19.45 15.91 19.18
C ILE A 312 18.16 15.18 18.80
N ALA A 313 17.42 14.60 19.76
CA ALA A 313 16.16 13.93 19.49
C ALA A 313 15.13 14.89 18.88
N LEU A 314 15.06 16.14 19.37
CA LEU A 314 14.19 17.17 18.81
C LEU A 314 14.59 17.53 17.37
N MET A 315 15.89 17.69 17.10
CA MET A 315 16.41 17.94 15.75
C MET A 315 16.03 16.79 14.81
N ILE A 316 16.23 15.55 15.22
CA ILE A 316 15.87 14.34 14.43
C ILE A 316 14.36 14.30 14.16
N HIS A 317 13.55 14.60 15.18
CA HIS A 317 12.10 14.67 15.00
C HIS A 317 11.70 15.72 13.96
N GLN A 318 12.27 16.92 14.02
CA GLN A 318 12.03 17.98 13.05
C GLN A 318 12.48 17.58 11.63
N LYS A 319 13.65 16.95 11.50
CA LYS A 319 14.14 16.44 10.22
C LYS A 319 13.24 15.35 9.63
N ASN A 320 12.65 14.50 10.46
CA ASN A 320 11.68 13.51 9.99
C ASN A 320 10.38 14.16 9.50
N GLU A 321 9.88 15.21 10.16
CA GLU A 321 8.72 15.95 9.67
C GLU A 321 9.05 16.69 8.36
N GLU A 322 10.21 17.34 8.25
CA GLU A 322 10.71 17.94 7.01
C GLU A 322 10.79 16.91 5.88
N ARG A 323 11.33 15.71 6.15
CA ARG A 323 11.37 14.62 5.19
C ARG A 323 9.97 14.24 4.70
N LYS A 324 8.97 14.13 5.60
CA LYS A 324 7.59 13.81 5.23
C LYS A 324 6.98 14.87 4.31
N GLU A 325 7.21 16.15 4.61
CA GLU A 325 6.73 17.27 3.80
C GLU A 325 7.39 17.28 2.42
N VAL A 326 8.70 17.10 2.35
CA VAL A 326 9.45 17.03 1.08
C VAL A 326 8.99 15.84 0.24
N VAL A 327 8.84 14.66 0.84
CA VAL A 327 8.32 13.48 0.15
C VAL A 327 6.91 13.72 -0.39
N GLN A 328 6.02 14.31 0.41
CA GLN A 328 4.65 14.61 -0.02
C GLN A 328 4.63 15.60 -1.17
N SER A 329 5.42 16.67 -1.09
CA SER A 329 5.51 17.68 -2.14
C SER A 329 5.98 17.08 -3.48
N ILE A 330 7.08 16.31 -3.44
CA ILE A 330 7.61 15.68 -4.66
C ILE A 330 6.63 14.62 -5.20
N TYR A 331 6.00 13.84 -4.33
CA TYR A 331 5.02 12.84 -4.73
C TYR A 331 3.82 13.45 -5.47
N GLU A 332 3.19 14.50 -4.91
CA GLU A 332 2.07 15.17 -5.55
C GLU A 332 2.47 15.77 -6.92
N GLU A 333 3.64 16.32 -7.01
CA GLU A 333 4.17 16.88 -8.24
C GLU A 333 4.46 15.78 -9.29
N ALA A 334 5.18 14.73 -8.89
CA ALA A 334 5.51 13.59 -9.74
C ALA A 334 4.24 12.87 -10.26
N LYS A 335 3.21 12.76 -9.42
CA LYS A 335 1.91 12.21 -9.79
C LYS A 335 1.26 12.94 -10.96
N THR A 336 1.43 14.27 -11.07
CA THR A 336 0.90 15.03 -12.21
C THR A 336 1.65 14.77 -13.53
N MET A 337 2.84 14.17 -13.45
CA MET A 337 3.69 13.87 -14.62
C MET A 337 3.50 12.43 -15.11
N VAL A 338 2.74 11.60 -14.41
CA VAL A 338 2.46 10.21 -14.79
C VAL A 338 1.74 10.17 -16.13
N ASP A 339 2.27 9.37 -17.06
CA ASP A 339 1.68 9.12 -18.36
C ASP A 339 0.96 7.75 -18.34
N PRO A 340 -0.38 7.71 -18.40
CA PRO A 340 -1.13 6.46 -18.31
C PRO A 340 -0.93 5.52 -19.50
N GLU A 341 -0.38 6.01 -20.62
CA GLU A 341 -0.10 5.19 -21.82
C GLU A 341 1.24 4.40 -21.68
N LYS A 342 2.09 4.78 -20.73
CA LYS A 342 3.37 4.14 -20.49
C LYS A 342 3.28 3.01 -19.48
N LYS A 343 4.07 1.96 -19.70
CA LYS A 343 4.19 0.82 -18.77
C LYS A 343 5.24 1.04 -17.69
N VAL A 344 6.22 1.92 -17.95
CA VAL A 344 7.26 2.33 -17.00
C VAL A 344 7.25 3.85 -16.89
N GLN A 345 7.23 4.36 -15.65
CA GLN A 345 7.26 5.79 -15.41
C GLN A 345 8.68 6.27 -15.15
N VAL A 346 9.20 7.14 -16.02
CA VAL A 346 10.49 7.83 -15.82
C VAL A 346 10.21 9.31 -15.63
N LEU A 347 10.28 9.75 -14.37
CA LEU A 347 9.88 11.07 -13.93
C LEU A 347 11.13 11.85 -13.50
N ALA A 348 11.40 12.98 -14.14
CA ALA A 348 12.61 13.78 -13.89
C ALA A 348 12.29 15.26 -13.82
N LYS A 349 12.81 15.94 -12.79
CA LYS A 349 12.63 17.38 -12.58
C LYS A 349 13.78 18.00 -11.79
N GLU A 350 14.04 19.28 -12.03
CA GLU A 350 14.99 20.08 -11.24
C GLU A 350 14.45 20.41 -9.84
N GLY A 351 15.34 20.41 -8.86
CA GLY A 351 15.06 20.84 -7.48
C GLY A 351 14.43 19.78 -6.58
N TRP A 352 14.31 18.55 -7.04
CA TRP A 352 13.91 17.44 -6.18
C TRP A 352 15.08 16.97 -5.31
N ASN A 353 14.85 16.79 -4.01
CA ASN A 353 15.90 16.32 -3.10
C ASN A 353 16.24 14.84 -3.38
N PRO A 354 17.49 14.53 -3.81
CA PRO A 354 17.87 13.17 -4.18
C PRO A 354 17.82 12.17 -3.01
N GLY A 355 17.89 12.61 -1.76
CA GLY A 355 17.85 11.76 -0.57
C GLY A 355 16.50 11.06 -0.33
N VAL A 356 15.41 11.58 -0.94
CA VAL A 356 14.06 11.04 -0.73
C VAL A 356 13.43 10.41 -1.97
N LEU A 357 14.09 10.47 -3.14
CA LEU A 357 13.49 10.01 -4.40
C LEU A 357 13.13 8.53 -4.39
N GLY A 358 13.91 7.70 -3.71
CA GLY A 358 13.59 6.28 -3.56
C GLY A 358 12.30 6.03 -2.77
N ILE A 359 11.95 6.91 -1.82
CA ILE A 359 10.68 6.84 -1.08
C ILE A 359 9.52 7.23 -2.00
N VAL A 360 9.70 8.29 -2.79
CA VAL A 360 8.68 8.74 -3.76
C VAL A 360 8.45 7.67 -4.84
N ALA A 361 9.52 7.07 -5.36
CA ALA A 361 9.42 5.99 -6.35
C ALA A 361 8.66 4.77 -5.80
N GLY A 362 8.95 4.36 -4.55
CA GLY A 362 8.24 3.26 -3.88
C GLY A 362 6.75 3.58 -3.71
N ARG A 363 6.40 4.77 -3.26
CA ARG A 363 5.01 5.18 -3.08
C ARG A 363 4.22 5.25 -4.39
N LEU A 364 4.86 5.72 -5.47
CA LEU A 364 4.26 5.73 -6.80
C LEU A 364 4.10 4.31 -7.35
N LEU A 365 5.08 3.44 -7.14
CA LEU A 365 4.98 2.01 -7.51
C LEU A 365 3.78 1.34 -6.82
N GLU A 366 3.60 1.56 -5.52
CA GLU A 366 2.46 1.01 -4.76
C GLU A 366 1.11 1.50 -5.31
N GLU A 367 1.02 2.78 -5.68
CA GLU A 367 -0.22 3.34 -6.23
C GLU A 367 -0.51 2.91 -7.66
N LEU A 368 0.53 2.90 -8.52
CA LEU A 368 0.39 2.66 -9.96
C LEU A 368 0.46 1.19 -10.34
N GLY A 369 1.08 0.34 -9.49
CA GLY A 369 1.39 -1.06 -9.83
C GLY A 369 2.38 -1.18 -11.00
N GLN A 370 3.23 -0.18 -11.23
CA GLN A 370 4.18 -0.07 -12.34
C GLN A 370 5.58 0.22 -11.81
N THR A 371 6.61 -0.18 -12.58
CA THR A 371 7.99 0.24 -12.32
C THR A 371 8.13 1.75 -12.48
N VAL A 372 8.74 2.41 -11.49
CA VAL A 372 8.89 3.86 -11.42
C VAL A 372 10.34 4.27 -11.18
N ILE A 373 10.83 5.23 -11.96
CA ILE A 373 12.11 5.90 -11.78
C ILE A 373 11.84 7.37 -11.51
N VAL A 374 12.42 7.89 -10.43
CA VAL A 374 12.32 9.30 -10.04
C VAL A 374 13.71 9.92 -9.95
N LEU A 375 13.94 11.00 -10.69
CA LEU A 375 15.25 11.60 -10.89
C LEU A 375 15.23 13.09 -10.60
N ASN A 376 16.25 13.60 -9.90
CA ASN A 376 16.56 15.03 -9.83
C ASN A 376 17.47 15.42 -10.97
N ILE A 377 17.16 16.54 -11.60
CA ILE A 377 18.01 17.16 -12.66
C ILE A 377 18.87 18.25 -12.00
N GLU A 378 20.18 18.15 -12.17
CA GLU A 378 21.13 19.14 -11.67
C GLU A 378 22.38 19.13 -12.57
N ASP A 379 22.88 20.29 -12.97
CA ASP A 379 24.09 20.48 -13.80
C ASP A 379 24.15 19.59 -15.05
N GLY A 380 23.01 19.43 -15.75
CA GLY A 380 22.92 18.62 -16.98
C GLY A 380 22.87 17.11 -16.73
N ARG A 381 22.79 16.67 -15.49
CA ARG A 381 22.70 15.27 -15.07
C ARG A 381 21.38 14.97 -14.39
N ALA A 382 20.94 13.75 -14.52
CA ALA A 382 19.78 13.21 -13.82
C ALA A 382 20.26 12.14 -12.81
N LYS A 383 19.98 12.34 -11.51
CA LYS A 383 20.37 11.43 -10.43
C LYS A 383 19.12 11.03 -9.63
N GLY A 384 18.96 9.75 -9.34
CA GLY A 384 17.85 9.30 -8.49
C GLY A 384 17.73 7.80 -8.33
N SER A 385 16.51 7.34 -8.14
CA SER A 385 16.23 5.96 -7.75
C SER A 385 15.10 5.35 -8.57
N ALA A 386 15.22 4.06 -8.85
CA ALA A 386 14.18 3.21 -9.41
C ALA A 386 13.57 2.32 -8.33
N ARG A 387 12.29 2.00 -8.49
CA ARG A 387 11.61 0.91 -7.79
C ARG A 387 10.83 0.10 -8.81
N SER A 388 10.92 -1.22 -8.70
CA SER A 388 10.38 -2.14 -9.71
C SER A 388 9.38 -3.11 -9.10
N VAL A 389 8.35 -3.44 -9.89
CA VAL A 389 7.42 -4.54 -9.56
C VAL A 389 8.18 -5.88 -9.63
N GLU A 390 7.69 -6.89 -8.90
CA GLU A 390 8.33 -8.22 -8.81
C GLU A 390 8.61 -8.85 -10.19
N ALA A 391 7.73 -8.61 -11.17
CA ALA A 391 7.86 -9.15 -12.52
C ALA A 391 8.98 -8.50 -13.37
N VAL A 392 9.58 -7.40 -12.90
CA VAL A 392 10.59 -6.64 -13.63
C VAL A 392 11.86 -6.52 -12.79
N ASP A 393 12.89 -7.28 -13.12
CA ASP A 393 14.22 -7.09 -12.57
C ASP A 393 14.88 -5.85 -13.20
N ILE A 394 14.90 -4.74 -12.44
CA ILE A 394 15.42 -3.46 -12.94
C ILE A 394 16.94 -3.51 -13.17
N PHE A 395 17.65 -4.34 -12.42
CA PHE A 395 19.08 -4.50 -12.57
C PHE A 395 19.39 -5.29 -13.84
N GLU A 396 18.75 -6.47 -14.06
CA GLU A 396 18.86 -7.26 -15.30
C GLU A 396 18.49 -6.43 -16.54
N ALA A 397 17.42 -5.61 -16.43
CA ALA A 397 16.95 -4.78 -17.53
C ALA A 397 17.98 -3.73 -17.96
N LEU A 398 18.74 -3.17 -17.04
CA LEU A 398 19.63 -2.03 -17.30
C LEU A 398 21.12 -2.40 -17.36
N ASP A 399 21.54 -3.53 -16.81
CA ASP A 399 22.93 -3.98 -16.80
C ASP A 399 23.59 -4.08 -18.20
N PRO A 400 22.88 -4.54 -19.25
CA PRO A 400 23.43 -4.53 -20.62
C PRO A 400 23.67 -3.13 -21.20
N TYR A 401 23.11 -2.09 -20.59
CA TYR A 401 23.14 -0.70 -21.07
C TYR A 401 23.95 0.21 -20.15
N ARG A 402 24.99 -0.30 -19.48
CA ARG A 402 25.83 0.47 -18.56
C ARG A 402 26.40 1.76 -19.16
N ASP A 403 26.60 1.81 -20.47
CA ASP A 403 27.06 3.00 -21.20
C ASP A 403 26.07 4.19 -21.17
N LEU A 404 24.83 3.95 -20.75
CA LEU A 404 23.86 5.04 -20.54
C LEU A 404 24.14 5.81 -19.25
N PHE A 405 24.87 5.22 -18.29
CA PHE A 405 25.00 5.73 -16.94
C PHE A 405 26.40 6.23 -16.64
N ILE A 406 26.48 7.30 -15.86
CA ILE A 406 27.70 7.75 -15.19
C ILE A 406 27.94 6.85 -13.96
N ALA A 407 26.86 6.50 -13.23
CA ALA A 407 26.85 5.58 -12.14
C ALA A 407 25.55 4.79 -12.12
N PHE A 408 25.64 3.47 -11.90
CA PHE A 408 24.49 2.57 -11.81
C PHE A 408 24.80 1.44 -10.85
N GLY A 409 23.85 1.13 -9.94
CA GLY A 409 23.96 0.01 -9.01
C GLY A 409 22.63 -0.26 -8.33
N GLY A 410 22.44 -1.48 -7.85
CA GLY A 410 21.23 -1.89 -7.14
C GLY A 410 20.97 -3.39 -7.25
N HIS A 411 19.71 -3.77 -7.09
CA HIS A 411 19.19 -5.13 -7.10
C HIS A 411 17.91 -5.19 -7.95
N ALA A 412 17.33 -6.38 -8.10
CA ALA A 412 16.12 -6.63 -8.89
C ALA A 412 14.98 -5.62 -8.66
N GLY A 413 14.67 -5.32 -7.40
CA GLY A 413 13.54 -4.45 -7.02
C GLY A 413 13.87 -2.96 -6.90
N ALA A 414 15.17 -2.57 -6.85
CA ALA A 414 15.58 -1.20 -6.58
C ALA A 414 16.96 -0.90 -7.15
N ALA A 415 17.11 0.27 -7.79
CA ALA A 415 18.41 0.71 -8.31
C ALA A 415 18.60 2.22 -8.10
N GLY A 416 19.87 2.61 -7.86
CA GLY A 416 20.33 3.99 -7.91
C GLY A 416 21.02 4.27 -9.23
N MET A 417 20.86 5.48 -9.78
CA MET A 417 21.46 5.83 -11.05
C MET A 417 21.80 7.29 -11.20
N THR A 418 22.80 7.56 -12.03
CA THR A 418 23.16 8.90 -12.50
C THR A 418 23.46 8.83 -13.99
N LEU A 419 22.86 9.68 -14.80
CA LEU A 419 23.04 9.72 -16.27
C LEU A 419 22.97 11.16 -16.77
N GLU A 420 23.47 11.40 -17.98
CA GLU A 420 23.31 12.68 -18.66
C GLU A 420 21.83 12.88 -19.07
N ILE A 421 21.33 14.11 -19.00
CA ILE A 421 19.91 14.43 -19.26
C ILE A 421 19.46 14.02 -20.67
N GLU A 422 20.36 14.08 -21.65
CA GLU A 422 20.09 13.69 -23.03
C GLU A 422 19.79 12.18 -23.17
N LYS A 423 20.16 11.37 -22.17
CA LYS A 423 19.96 9.91 -22.15
C LYS A 423 18.62 9.47 -21.51
N LEU A 424 17.83 10.42 -21.01
CA LEU A 424 16.54 10.09 -20.36
C LEU A 424 15.55 9.41 -21.34
N SER A 425 15.52 9.81 -22.58
CA SER A 425 14.67 9.19 -23.60
C SER A 425 15.11 7.76 -23.92
N ASP A 426 16.44 7.53 -24.00
CA ASP A 426 17.00 6.20 -24.25
C ASP A 426 16.68 5.26 -23.08
N LEU A 427 16.83 5.73 -21.83
CA LEU A 427 16.46 4.99 -20.62
C LEU A 427 14.98 4.58 -20.63
N SER A 428 14.08 5.53 -20.93
CA SER A 428 12.63 5.26 -21.00
C SER A 428 12.33 4.21 -22.08
N GLN A 429 12.96 4.30 -23.26
CA GLN A 429 12.74 3.35 -24.35
C GLN A 429 13.24 1.95 -24.02
N VAL A 430 14.44 1.82 -23.46
CA VAL A 430 15.01 0.53 -23.06
C VAL A 430 14.10 -0.21 -22.10
N LEU A 431 13.54 0.49 -21.11
CA LEU A 431 12.65 -0.10 -20.12
C LEU A 431 11.29 -0.46 -20.70
N GLU A 432 10.72 0.39 -21.56
CA GLU A 432 9.46 0.06 -22.26
C GLU A 432 9.63 -1.18 -23.14
N ASP A 433 10.74 -1.29 -23.86
CA ASP A 433 11.03 -2.45 -24.70
C ASP A 433 11.19 -3.72 -23.86
N TYR A 434 11.94 -3.66 -22.76
CA TYR A 434 12.11 -4.77 -21.83
C TYR A 434 10.77 -5.27 -21.23
N VAL A 435 9.93 -4.34 -20.79
CA VAL A 435 8.60 -4.69 -20.24
C VAL A 435 7.68 -5.25 -21.34
N CYS A 436 7.76 -4.73 -22.57
CA CYS A 436 7.01 -5.27 -23.70
C CYS A 436 7.47 -6.69 -24.09
N GLU A 437 8.77 -6.98 -24.03
CA GLU A 437 9.31 -8.33 -24.31
C GLU A 437 8.93 -9.37 -23.24
N LYS A 438 8.90 -8.97 -21.96
CA LYS A 438 8.48 -9.86 -20.85
C LYS A 438 6.97 -10.16 -20.88
N GLY A 439 6.17 -9.45 -21.66
CA GLY A 439 4.74 -9.66 -21.85
C GLY A 439 3.84 -8.83 -20.93
N ALA A 440 2.53 -8.99 -21.07
CA ALA A 440 1.53 -8.16 -20.39
C ALA A 440 1.55 -8.28 -18.83
N ASP A 441 2.20 -9.32 -18.30
CA ASP A 441 2.28 -9.56 -16.84
C ASP A 441 3.30 -8.63 -16.13
N ALA A 442 4.14 -7.91 -16.86
CA ALA A 442 5.12 -6.98 -16.28
C ALA A 442 4.50 -5.71 -15.67
N GLY A 443 3.18 -5.52 -15.78
CA GLY A 443 2.37 -4.48 -15.14
C GLY A 443 1.18 -5.08 -14.40
N GLY A 444 1.23 -6.37 -14.01
CA GLY A 444 0.19 -7.05 -13.24
C GLY A 444 0.08 -6.52 -11.80
N LYS A 445 -1.09 -6.72 -11.20
CA LYS A 445 -1.28 -6.42 -9.77
C LYS A 445 -0.28 -7.23 -8.94
N ASN A 446 0.30 -6.60 -7.94
CA ASN A 446 1.10 -7.31 -6.95
C ASN A 446 0.27 -8.43 -6.30
N LYS A 447 0.91 -9.55 -5.99
CA LYS A 447 0.26 -10.67 -5.33
C LYS A 447 0.05 -10.38 -3.85
N LEU A 448 -1.12 -10.75 -3.33
CA LEU A 448 -1.42 -10.72 -1.91
C LEU A 448 -1.70 -12.15 -1.43
N ASN A 449 -0.79 -12.68 -0.65
CA ASN A 449 -0.99 -13.98 -0.03
C ASN A 449 -1.97 -13.86 1.13
N LEU A 450 -3.02 -14.68 1.09
CA LEU A 450 -4.02 -14.80 2.15
C LEU A 450 -3.73 -16.10 2.90
N ASP A 451 -3.36 -15.95 4.15
CA ASP A 451 -2.84 -17.06 4.95
C ASP A 451 -3.97 -17.98 5.44
N GLU A 452 -5.13 -17.41 5.83
CA GLU A 452 -6.23 -18.18 6.40
C GLU A 452 -7.57 -17.48 6.20
N GLU A 453 -8.66 -18.26 6.03
CA GLU A 453 -10.02 -17.76 6.10
C GLU A 453 -10.47 -17.68 7.56
N LEU A 454 -10.95 -16.52 8.02
CA LEU A 454 -11.47 -16.33 9.36
C LEU A 454 -13.00 -16.25 9.36
N ASP A 455 -13.61 -17.02 10.26
CA ASP A 455 -15.02 -16.86 10.56
C ASP A 455 -15.19 -15.84 11.70
N LEU A 456 -15.93 -14.76 11.41
CA LEU A 456 -16.19 -13.71 12.40
C LEU A 456 -16.90 -14.21 13.66
N GLU A 457 -17.71 -15.28 13.57
CA GLU A 457 -18.44 -15.83 14.74
C GLU A 457 -17.51 -16.50 15.74
N THR A 458 -16.35 -16.99 15.30
CA THR A 458 -15.35 -17.64 16.16
C THR A 458 -14.18 -16.72 16.54
N LEU A 459 -14.09 -15.56 15.91
CA LEU A 459 -12.98 -14.63 16.11
C LEU A 459 -13.04 -13.99 17.51
N SER A 460 -11.95 -14.08 18.26
CA SER A 460 -11.83 -13.62 19.65
C SER A 460 -10.49 -12.97 19.94
N LEU A 461 -10.38 -12.29 21.08
CA LEU A 461 -9.08 -11.78 21.57
C LEU A 461 -8.07 -12.90 21.81
N GLU A 462 -8.52 -14.11 22.17
CA GLU A 462 -7.64 -15.26 22.33
C GLU A 462 -7.04 -15.70 20.97
N THR A 463 -7.83 -15.66 19.91
CA THR A 463 -7.37 -15.91 18.54
C THR A 463 -6.22 -14.95 18.19
N VAL A 464 -6.39 -13.66 18.47
CA VAL A 464 -5.35 -12.67 18.19
C VAL A 464 -4.08 -12.96 18.99
N LYS A 465 -4.19 -13.22 20.29
CA LYS A 465 -3.05 -13.55 21.15
C LYS A 465 -2.29 -14.78 20.66
N ASN A 466 -2.96 -15.75 20.06
CA ASN A 466 -2.32 -16.92 19.49
C ASN A 466 -1.48 -16.54 18.27
N PHE A 467 -1.96 -15.63 17.42
CA PHE A 467 -1.19 -15.14 16.29
C PHE A 467 -0.05 -14.18 16.72
N GLU A 468 -0.24 -13.39 17.78
CA GLU A 468 0.81 -12.53 18.34
C GLU A 468 2.02 -13.31 18.85
N ARG A 469 1.88 -14.59 19.20
CA ARG A 469 3.02 -15.49 19.53
C ARG A 469 3.99 -15.73 18.37
N LEU A 470 3.57 -15.40 17.15
CA LEU A 470 4.41 -15.45 15.95
C LEU A 470 5.34 -14.24 15.82
N ALA A 471 5.08 -13.15 16.57
CA ALA A 471 5.94 -11.97 16.59
C ALA A 471 7.39 -12.29 17.07
N PRO A 472 8.39 -11.46 16.73
CA PRO A 472 8.32 -10.25 15.93
C PRO A 472 8.09 -10.53 14.44
N PHE A 473 7.30 -9.63 13.79
CA PHE A 473 7.00 -9.75 12.38
C PHE A 473 7.95 -8.90 11.51
N GLY A 474 8.22 -9.34 10.30
CA GLY A 474 9.08 -8.67 9.33
C GLY A 474 9.30 -9.51 8.08
N MET A 475 10.43 -9.32 7.42
CA MET A 475 10.79 -10.10 6.23
C MET A 475 10.86 -11.60 6.59
N ASP A 476 10.34 -12.45 5.73
CA ASP A 476 10.23 -13.92 5.89
C ASP A 476 9.42 -14.41 7.12
N ASN A 477 8.95 -13.50 7.98
CA ASN A 477 7.98 -13.77 9.03
C ASN A 477 6.89 -12.69 9.03
N GLN A 478 6.16 -12.57 7.94
CA GLN A 478 5.16 -11.52 7.75
C GLN A 478 3.97 -11.69 8.69
N LYS A 479 3.39 -10.53 9.10
CA LYS A 479 2.13 -10.53 9.86
C LYS A 479 1.03 -11.13 9.00
N PRO A 480 0.29 -12.14 9.50
CA PRO A 480 -0.69 -12.86 8.70
C PRO A 480 -1.77 -11.95 8.12
N VAL A 481 -2.15 -12.23 6.88
CA VAL A 481 -3.28 -11.59 6.19
C VAL A 481 -4.41 -12.60 6.07
N PHE A 482 -5.55 -12.21 6.59
CA PHE A 482 -6.72 -13.07 6.69
C PHE A 482 -7.79 -12.69 5.67
N TYR A 483 -8.50 -13.70 5.20
CA TYR A 483 -9.64 -13.56 4.33
C TYR A 483 -10.95 -13.64 5.12
N ILE A 484 -11.85 -12.69 4.88
CA ILE A 484 -13.17 -12.63 5.52
C ILE A 484 -14.24 -12.43 4.46
N LYS A 485 -15.31 -13.24 4.54
CA LYS A 485 -16.48 -13.18 3.68
C LYS A 485 -17.79 -13.42 4.45
N ASP A 486 -18.92 -13.39 3.77
CA ASP A 486 -20.25 -13.71 4.31
C ASP A 486 -20.63 -12.87 5.55
N PHE A 487 -20.36 -11.58 5.50
CA PHE A 487 -20.73 -10.61 6.53
C PHE A 487 -21.62 -9.50 5.97
N GLN A 488 -22.23 -8.73 6.87
CA GLN A 488 -23.01 -7.54 6.53
C GLN A 488 -22.26 -6.28 6.95
N VAL A 489 -22.28 -5.25 6.10
CA VAL A 489 -21.80 -3.91 6.46
C VAL A 489 -22.94 -3.17 7.16
N GLU A 490 -22.84 -2.98 8.48
CA GLU A 490 -23.84 -2.23 9.26
C GLU A 490 -23.72 -0.72 9.02
N SER A 491 -22.49 -0.22 8.94
CA SER A 491 -22.22 1.18 8.66
C SER A 491 -20.84 1.37 8.04
N ALA A 492 -20.72 2.42 7.22
CA ALA A 492 -19.47 2.92 6.70
C ALA A 492 -19.40 4.43 6.97
N ARG A 493 -18.29 4.89 7.55
CA ARG A 493 -18.08 6.30 7.88
C ARG A 493 -16.64 6.71 7.61
N THR A 494 -16.45 7.94 7.24
CA THR A 494 -15.11 8.52 7.09
C THR A 494 -14.53 8.93 8.45
N MET A 495 -13.20 8.95 8.54
CA MET A 495 -12.46 9.39 9.72
C MET A 495 -11.12 10.06 9.33
N GLY A 496 -10.51 10.74 10.30
CA GLY A 496 -9.24 11.43 10.11
C GLY A 496 -9.38 12.82 9.45
N ALA A 497 -8.26 13.53 9.32
CA ALA A 497 -8.21 14.84 8.69
C ALA A 497 -8.65 14.74 7.21
N GLY A 498 -9.49 15.64 6.77
CA GLY A 498 -10.00 15.64 5.39
C GLY A 498 -10.87 14.44 5.02
N ASN A 499 -11.34 13.63 5.99
CA ASN A 499 -12.08 12.39 5.74
C ASN A 499 -11.29 11.35 4.92
N ALA A 500 -9.97 11.31 5.11
CA ALA A 500 -9.07 10.50 4.30
C ALA A 500 -9.25 8.99 4.49
N HIS A 501 -9.72 8.54 5.65
CA HIS A 501 -9.79 7.13 6.02
C HIS A 501 -11.23 6.65 6.15
N LEU A 502 -11.43 5.34 6.04
CA LEU A 502 -12.72 4.67 6.17
C LEU A 502 -12.75 3.82 7.45
N LYS A 503 -13.87 3.84 8.14
CA LYS A 503 -14.20 2.95 9.24
C LYS A 503 -15.50 2.23 8.93
N LEU A 504 -15.45 0.90 8.83
CA LEU A 504 -16.60 0.05 8.65
C LEU A 504 -16.99 -0.58 10.00
N LYS A 505 -18.27 -0.85 10.16
CA LYS A 505 -18.78 -1.79 11.16
C LYS A 505 -19.38 -2.96 10.39
N ILE A 506 -18.85 -4.14 10.62
CA ILE A 506 -19.29 -5.38 9.97
C ILE A 506 -19.85 -6.34 11.00
N SER A 507 -20.79 -7.21 10.60
CA SER A 507 -21.39 -8.21 11.48
C SER A 507 -21.71 -9.51 10.77
N LYS A 508 -21.67 -10.61 11.52
CA LYS A 508 -22.13 -11.94 11.12
C LYS A 508 -22.73 -12.62 12.37
N GLY A 509 -24.00 -13.03 12.29
CA GLY A 509 -24.71 -13.53 13.45
C GLY A 509 -24.75 -12.50 14.59
N GLU A 510 -24.27 -12.87 15.76
CA GLU A 510 -24.16 -11.96 16.93
C GLU A 510 -22.79 -11.24 16.99
N ALA A 511 -21.83 -11.65 16.17
CA ALA A 511 -20.50 -11.05 16.15
C ALA A 511 -20.48 -9.72 15.39
N SER A 512 -19.77 -8.73 15.92
CA SER A 512 -19.63 -7.41 15.27
C SER A 512 -18.25 -6.84 15.53
N PHE A 513 -17.59 -6.35 14.44
CA PHE A 513 -16.23 -5.84 14.48
C PHE A 513 -16.09 -4.51 13.74
N GLU A 514 -15.13 -3.72 14.18
CA GLU A 514 -14.70 -2.51 13.48
C GLU A 514 -13.56 -2.86 12.50
N VAL A 515 -13.68 -2.37 11.26
CA VAL A 515 -12.64 -2.45 10.23
C VAL A 515 -12.15 -1.04 9.93
N VAL A 516 -10.85 -0.82 10.00
CA VAL A 516 -10.21 0.43 9.60
C VAL A 516 -9.52 0.26 8.26
N ALA A 517 -9.76 1.20 7.35
CA ALA A 517 -9.16 1.22 6.01
C ALA A 517 -8.54 2.59 5.76
N PHE A 518 -7.21 2.65 5.80
CA PHE A 518 -6.48 3.89 5.57
C PHE A 518 -6.53 4.31 4.10
N GLY A 519 -6.67 5.62 3.85
CA GLY A 519 -6.73 6.18 2.49
C GLY A 519 -8.02 5.91 1.70
N GLN A 520 -8.99 5.15 2.27
CA GLN A 520 -10.19 4.69 1.57
C GLN A 520 -11.46 5.52 1.85
N GLY A 521 -11.31 6.70 2.47
CA GLY A 521 -12.48 7.52 2.88
C GLY A 521 -13.42 7.89 1.75
N ARG A 522 -12.90 8.11 0.54
CA ARG A 522 -13.68 8.43 -0.68
C ARG A 522 -14.70 7.35 -1.06
N TRP A 523 -14.49 6.11 -0.65
CA TRP A 523 -15.32 4.96 -1.01
C TRP A 523 -16.41 4.61 0.03
N ALA A 524 -16.63 5.46 1.04
CA ALA A 524 -17.55 5.17 2.14
C ALA A 524 -18.98 4.85 1.65
N THR A 525 -19.47 5.52 0.61
CA THR A 525 -20.79 5.29 0.03
C THR A 525 -20.88 3.93 -0.65
N GLU A 526 -19.86 3.57 -1.41
CA GLU A 526 -19.77 2.30 -2.11
C GLU A 526 -19.70 1.13 -1.12
N PHE A 527 -18.83 1.22 -0.11
CA PHE A 527 -18.74 0.18 0.94
C PHE A 527 -20.05 0.02 1.71
N ALA A 528 -20.80 1.10 1.95
CA ALA A 528 -22.09 1.03 2.64
C ALA A 528 -23.19 0.31 1.84
N GLN A 529 -23.09 0.30 0.52
CA GLN A 529 -24.11 -0.24 -0.37
C GLN A 529 -23.73 -1.59 -1.00
N THR A 530 -22.45 -1.95 -0.97
CA THR A 530 -21.95 -3.17 -1.60
C THR A 530 -22.38 -4.41 -0.83
N LYS A 531 -22.95 -5.38 -1.57
CA LYS A 531 -23.20 -6.74 -1.11
C LYS A 531 -22.06 -7.65 -1.59
N ASN A 532 -21.92 -8.81 -0.96
CA ASN A 532 -20.87 -9.80 -1.29
C ASN A 532 -19.46 -9.19 -1.27
N LEU A 533 -19.25 -8.28 -0.31
CA LEU A 533 -17.94 -7.71 -0.04
C LEU A 533 -17.07 -8.76 0.62
N GLU A 534 -15.85 -8.88 0.14
CA GLU A 534 -14.80 -9.71 0.71
C GLU A 534 -13.63 -8.82 1.13
N LEU A 535 -13.02 -9.13 2.25
CA LEU A 535 -11.93 -8.33 2.81
C LEU A 535 -10.69 -9.18 3.05
N ALA A 536 -9.54 -8.62 2.70
CA ALA A 536 -8.23 -9.03 3.19
C ALA A 536 -7.88 -8.13 4.37
N VAL A 537 -7.62 -8.71 5.55
CA VAL A 537 -7.42 -7.95 6.79
C VAL A 537 -6.24 -8.48 7.59
N LYS A 538 -5.60 -7.60 8.37
CA LYS A 538 -4.71 -7.96 9.49
C LYS A 538 -5.46 -7.78 10.79
N LEU A 539 -5.16 -8.63 11.79
CA LEU A 539 -5.72 -8.49 13.13
C LEU A 539 -4.90 -7.49 13.95
N SER A 540 -5.58 -6.68 14.73
CA SER A 540 -4.97 -5.71 15.64
C SER A 540 -5.77 -5.62 16.94
N VAL A 541 -5.11 -5.27 18.01
CA VAL A 541 -5.74 -5.00 19.30
C VAL A 541 -5.73 -3.49 19.53
N ASN A 542 -6.90 -2.90 19.66
CA ASN A 542 -7.04 -1.48 19.99
C ASN A 542 -7.31 -1.32 21.48
N GLN A 543 -6.48 -0.52 22.15
CA GLN A 543 -6.66 -0.15 23.55
C GLN A 543 -7.05 1.33 23.62
N TRP A 544 -8.27 1.59 24.09
CA TRP A 544 -8.77 2.94 24.26
C TRP A 544 -9.55 3.09 25.55
N ASN A 545 -9.20 4.08 26.38
CA ASN A 545 -9.82 4.34 27.69
C ASN A 545 -9.92 3.09 28.61
N GLY A 546 -8.89 2.25 28.61
CA GLY A 546 -8.84 1.02 29.39
C GLY A 546 -9.71 -0.13 28.87
N GLN A 547 -10.32 0.02 27.71
CA GLN A 547 -11.02 -1.05 27.01
C GLN A 547 -10.15 -1.61 25.90
N THR A 548 -10.02 -2.92 25.89
CA THR A 548 -9.31 -3.67 24.85
C THR A 548 -10.33 -4.26 23.87
N ALA A 549 -10.23 -3.91 22.61
CA ALA A 549 -11.11 -4.41 21.57
C ALA A 549 -10.30 -4.92 20.36
N LEU A 550 -10.78 -5.99 19.76
CA LEU A 550 -10.24 -6.48 18.49
C LEU A 550 -10.67 -5.54 17.37
N GLN A 551 -9.73 -5.16 16.54
CA GLN A 551 -9.92 -4.33 15.35
C GLN A 551 -9.32 -5.02 14.14
N LEU A 552 -9.99 -4.91 13.02
CA LEU A 552 -9.54 -5.42 11.74
C LEU A 552 -8.93 -4.28 10.92
N MET A 553 -7.72 -4.48 10.40
CA MET A 553 -7.04 -3.51 9.56
C MET A 553 -7.16 -3.97 8.11
N MET A 554 -7.94 -3.28 7.29
CA MET A 554 -8.13 -3.65 5.89
C MET A 554 -6.85 -3.46 5.09
N VAL A 555 -6.43 -4.52 4.41
CA VAL A 555 -5.32 -4.51 3.45
C VAL A 555 -5.85 -4.29 2.05
N ASP A 556 -6.92 -5.03 1.69
CA ASP A 556 -7.56 -4.94 0.38
C ASP A 556 -9.03 -5.35 0.48
N ALA A 557 -9.79 -5.06 -0.58
CA ALA A 557 -11.19 -5.42 -0.68
C ALA A 557 -11.55 -5.81 -2.12
N ARG A 558 -12.40 -6.82 -2.27
CA ARG A 558 -12.98 -7.18 -3.56
C ARG A 558 -14.47 -7.48 -3.41
N VAL A 559 -15.17 -7.53 -4.52
CA VAL A 559 -16.59 -7.81 -4.56
C VAL A 559 -16.84 -8.96 -5.53
N GLU A 560 -17.57 -9.95 -5.08
CA GLU A 560 -18.02 -11.03 -5.97
C GLU A 560 -19.26 -10.59 -6.74
N GLY A 561 -19.18 -10.59 -8.08
CA GLY A 561 -20.25 -10.22 -8.99
C GLY A 561 -20.32 -8.71 -9.29
N VAL A 562 -21.50 -8.25 -9.75
CA VAL A 562 -21.71 -6.86 -10.17
C VAL A 562 -22.03 -5.97 -8.99
N GLN A 563 -21.35 -4.84 -8.89
CA GLN A 563 -21.57 -3.85 -7.85
C GLN A 563 -22.71 -2.91 -8.25
N LEU A 564 -23.78 -2.83 -7.46
CA LEU A 564 -24.97 -2.05 -7.76
C LEU A 564 -25.13 -0.89 -6.77
N PHE A 565 -25.09 0.34 -7.26
CA PHE A 565 -25.12 1.54 -6.43
C PHE A 565 -26.40 2.36 -6.66
N ASN A 566 -27.08 2.68 -5.57
CA ASN A 566 -28.23 3.58 -5.60
C ASN A 566 -27.77 5.03 -5.38
N ILE A 567 -27.76 5.81 -6.45
CA ILE A 567 -27.47 7.25 -6.40
C ILE A 567 -28.69 8.11 -6.80
N ARG A 568 -29.91 7.56 -6.65
CA ARG A 568 -31.18 8.29 -6.86
C ARG A 568 -31.37 9.31 -5.74
N GLY A 569 -31.19 10.57 -6.02
CA GLY A 569 -31.38 11.64 -5.06
C GLY A 569 -31.02 13.00 -5.66
N LYS A 570 -31.60 14.10 -5.14
CA LYS A 570 -31.42 15.45 -5.71
C LYS A 570 -29.99 15.99 -5.58
N ASN A 571 -29.23 15.54 -4.58
CA ASN A 571 -27.89 16.07 -4.21
C ASN A 571 -26.76 15.04 -4.33
N THR A 572 -26.97 13.94 -5.05
CA THR A 572 -25.92 12.93 -5.28
C THR A 572 -25.00 13.38 -6.41
N THR A 573 -23.69 13.42 -6.13
CA THR A 573 -22.64 13.61 -7.15
C THR A 573 -22.49 12.34 -7.97
N LEU A 574 -22.23 12.49 -9.26
CA LEU A 574 -21.89 11.35 -10.11
C LEU A 574 -20.44 10.93 -9.84
N PRO A 575 -20.11 9.64 -9.92
CA PRO A 575 -18.74 9.17 -9.79
C PRO A 575 -17.87 9.73 -10.92
N GLU A 576 -16.66 10.18 -10.58
CA GLU A 576 -15.71 10.71 -11.56
C GLU A 576 -15.15 9.59 -12.44
N GLY A 577 -14.92 9.89 -13.71
CA GLY A 577 -14.32 8.96 -14.67
C GLY A 577 -15.22 7.80 -15.14
N VAL A 578 -16.49 7.72 -14.69
CA VAL A 578 -17.42 6.67 -15.10
C VAL A 578 -18.32 7.21 -16.24
N PRO A 579 -18.42 6.50 -17.39
CA PRO A 579 -19.33 6.88 -18.47
C PRO A 579 -20.77 7.03 -18.02
N VAL A 580 -21.44 8.06 -18.55
CA VAL A 580 -22.80 8.42 -18.16
C VAL A 580 -23.78 8.18 -19.31
N LEU A 581 -24.71 7.24 -19.13
CA LEU A 581 -25.85 7.03 -20.00
C LEU A 581 -26.91 8.10 -19.75
N ASP A 582 -26.91 9.12 -20.61
CA ASP A 582 -27.91 10.18 -20.60
C ASP A 582 -28.70 10.16 -21.91
N PHE A 583 -29.86 9.55 -21.91
CA PHE A 583 -30.74 9.46 -23.09
C PHE A 583 -31.40 10.79 -23.50
N ALA A 584 -31.17 11.87 -22.74
CA ALA A 584 -31.50 13.23 -23.15
C ALA A 584 -30.39 13.90 -23.99
N GLY A 585 -29.20 13.27 -24.07
CA GLY A 585 -27.98 13.71 -24.77
C GLY A 585 -27.42 12.67 -25.70
N GLU A 586 -26.07 12.70 -25.89
CA GLU A 586 -25.35 11.67 -26.62
C GLU A 586 -25.05 10.48 -25.72
N VAL A 587 -25.32 9.26 -26.20
CA VAL A 587 -24.94 8.01 -25.52
C VAL A 587 -23.46 7.74 -25.80
N PRO A 588 -22.60 7.63 -24.77
CA PRO A 588 -21.18 7.40 -24.94
C PRO A 588 -20.90 6.00 -25.51
N ASP A 589 -19.71 5.82 -26.09
CA ASP A 589 -19.19 4.50 -26.39
C ASP A 589 -18.82 3.78 -25.10
N LEU A 590 -19.32 2.57 -24.92
CA LEU A 590 -19.16 1.75 -23.71
C LEU A 590 -18.29 0.52 -23.95
N ALA A 591 -17.72 0.35 -25.14
CA ALA A 591 -17.06 -0.89 -25.56
C ALA A 591 -15.91 -1.36 -24.63
N THR A 592 -15.28 -0.42 -23.89
CA THR A 592 -14.18 -0.71 -22.97
C THR A 592 -14.50 -0.37 -21.51
N SER A 593 -15.78 -0.10 -21.19
CA SER A 593 -16.15 0.44 -19.89
C SER A 593 -16.57 -0.69 -18.93
N GLU A 594 -15.86 -0.82 -17.81
CA GLU A 594 -16.22 -1.75 -16.72
C GLU A 594 -17.34 -1.22 -15.82
N ALA A 595 -17.59 0.07 -15.84
CA ALA A 595 -18.62 0.71 -15.01
C ALA A 595 -19.48 1.67 -15.81
N VAL A 596 -20.73 1.90 -15.37
CA VAL A 596 -21.66 2.79 -16.04
C VAL A 596 -22.59 3.52 -15.05
N VAL A 597 -22.89 4.78 -15.33
CA VAL A 597 -23.95 5.54 -14.64
C VAL A 597 -25.20 5.56 -15.51
N VAL A 598 -26.31 5.00 -15.05
CA VAL A 598 -27.62 5.19 -15.68
C VAL A 598 -28.22 6.48 -15.13
N LYS A 599 -28.02 7.59 -15.85
CA LYS A 599 -28.47 8.94 -15.42
C LYS A 599 -29.94 9.13 -15.72
N THR A 600 -30.37 8.92 -16.97
CA THR A 600 -31.76 9.10 -17.38
C THR A 600 -32.36 7.78 -17.85
N VAL A 601 -33.64 7.59 -17.63
CA VAL A 601 -34.41 6.45 -18.11
C VAL A 601 -35.03 6.77 -19.47
N PRO A 602 -34.77 6.00 -20.55
CA PRO A 602 -35.36 6.24 -21.86
C PRO A 602 -36.86 5.99 -21.84
N GLU A 603 -37.63 6.62 -22.78
CA GLU A 603 -39.05 6.34 -22.97
C GLU A 603 -39.28 4.87 -23.43
N ASP A 604 -38.36 4.34 -24.22
CA ASP A 604 -38.32 2.92 -24.62
C ASP A 604 -37.21 2.21 -23.85
N ILE A 605 -37.60 1.40 -22.86
CA ILE A 605 -36.67 0.69 -21.98
C ILE A 605 -35.86 -0.38 -22.71
N THR A 606 -36.31 -0.83 -23.91
CA THR A 606 -35.58 -1.86 -24.69
C THR A 606 -34.20 -1.38 -25.10
N LEU A 607 -33.99 -0.07 -25.30
CA LEU A 607 -32.66 0.51 -25.55
C LEU A 607 -31.69 0.25 -24.40
N LEU A 608 -32.16 0.45 -23.16
CA LEU A 608 -31.34 0.22 -21.97
C LEU A 608 -31.12 -1.28 -21.75
N LYS A 609 -32.12 -2.13 -21.93
CA LYS A 609 -31.99 -3.58 -21.86
C LYS A 609 -30.97 -4.12 -22.87
N THR A 610 -30.99 -3.64 -24.11
CA THR A 610 -30.02 -4.03 -25.13
C THR A 610 -28.59 -3.72 -24.70
N ILE A 611 -28.31 -2.53 -24.16
CA ILE A 611 -26.99 -2.15 -23.67
C ILE A 611 -26.52 -3.11 -22.56
N PHE A 612 -27.40 -3.42 -21.60
CA PHE A 612 -27.08 -4.33 -20.49
C PHE A 612 -26.90 -5.77 -20.89
N GLN A 613 -27.52 -6.20 -21.98
CA GLN A 613 -27.37 -7.56 -22.54
C GLN A 613 -26.11 -7.71 -23.40
N GLU A 614 -25.66 -6.63 -24.02
CA GLU A 614 -24.48 -6.61 -24.90
C GLU A 614 -23.17 -6.30 -24.15
N GLN A 615 -23.26 -5.63 -22.99
CA GLN A 615 -22.11 -5.19 -22.20
C GLN A 615 -22.06 -5.88 -20.83
N ASN A 616 -20.86 -6.26 -20.39
CA ASN A 616 -20.62 -6.80 -19.06
C ASN A 616 -20.05 -5.72 -18.16
N PHE A 617 -20.86 -5.19 -17.26
CA PHE A 617 -20.42 -4.19 -16.30
C PHE A 617 -20.03 -4.86 -14.98
N SER A 618 -18.90 -4.45 -14.41
CA SER A 618 -18.49 -4.79 -13.04
C SER A 618 -19.17 -3.87 -12.00
N ALA A 619 -19.60 -2.65 -12.41
CA ALA A 619 -20.32 -1.74 -11.53
C ALA A 619 -21.40 -0.91 -12.28
N VAL A 620 -22.56 -0.73 -11.64
CA VAL A 620 -23.66 0.07 -12.17
C VAL A 620 -24.16 1.05 -11.12
N TYR A 621 -24.21 2.33 -11.49
CA TYR A 621 -24.73 3.42 -10.66
C TYR A 621 -26.08 3.88 -11.19
N PHE A 622 -27.17 3.65 -10.44
CA PHE A 622 -28.51 4.01 -10.82
C PHE A 622 -28.92 5.40 -10.28
N LYS A 623 -28.92 6.41 -11.15
CA LYS A 623 -29.49 7.72 -10.90
C LYS A 623 -30.96 7.78 -11.30
N ASN A 624 -31.30 7.24 -12.43
CA ASN A 624 -32.63 6.98 -12.94
C ASN A 624 -33.55 8.23 -12.97
N ASP A 625 -33.01 9.34 -13.43
CA ASP A 625 -33.85 10.57 -13.64
C ASP A 625 -34.88 10.29 -14.74
N ILE A 626 -36.15 10.62 -14.49
CA ILE A 626 -37.26 10.37 -15.41
C ILE A 626 -37.89 11.72 -15.77
N ASP A 627 -37.74 12.14 -17.02
CA ASP A 627 -38.19 13.44 -17.51
C ASP A 627 -39.72 13.55 -17.53
N LYS A 628 -40.39 12.55 -18.14
CA LYS A 628 -41.83 12.44 -18.22
C LYS A 628 -42.32 11.33 -17.30
N ALA A 629 -42.56 11.66 -16.04
CA ALA A 629 -42.88 10.70 -14.99
C ALA A 629 -44.32 10.12 -15.11
N TYR A 630 -44.58 9.32 -16.13
CA TYR A 630 -45.86 8.65 -16.32
C TYR A 630 -46.24 7.72 -15.17
N TYR A 631 -45.28 7.16 -14.46
CA TYR A 631 -45.54 6.32 -13.28
C TYR A 631 -46.23 7.08 -12.13
N LEU A 632 -46.11 8.44 -12.08
CA LEU A 632 -46.84 9.25 -11.14
C LEU A 632 -48.26 9.63 -11.62
N THR A 633 -48.52 9.56 -12.93
CA THR A 633 -49.78 9.97 -13.52
C THR A 633 -50.66 8.80 -13.95
N GLY A 634 -50.05 7.64 -14.12
CA GLY A 634 -50.66 6.44 -14.68
C GLY A 634 -50.89 6.54 -16.19
N TYR A 635 -51.61 5.58 -16.73
CA TYR A 635 -51.94 5.46 -18.16
C TYR A 635 -53.36 5.90 -18.52
N GLY A 636 -54.09 6.50 -17.58
CA GLY A 636 -55.48 6.97 -17.75
C GLY A 636 -56.50 5.87 -17.40
N THR A 637 -57.42 6.24 -16.52
CA THR A 637 -58.57 5.36 -16.17
C THR A 637 -59.69 5.46 -17.17
N ARG A 638 -60.54 4.44 -17.24
CA ARG A 638 -61.75 4.47 -18.07
C ARG A 638 -62.64 5.66 -17.76
N GLU A 639 -62.69 6.11 -16.51
CA GLU A 639 -63.46 7.29 -16.10
C GLU A 639 -62.83 8.57 -16.67
N GLN A 640 -61.49 8.71 -16.61
CA GLN A 640 -60.79 9.86 -17.21
C GLN A 640 -60.98 9.95 -18.72
N PHE A 641 -60.84 8.82 -19.43
CA PHE A 641 -61.11 8.77 -20.86
C PHE A 641 -62.59 9.09 -21.18
N SER A 642 -63.53 8.60 -20.39
CA SER A 642 -64.97 8.95 -20.56
C SER A 642 -65.23 10.45 -20.31
N LYS A 643 -64.56 11.02 -19.31
CA LYS A 643 -64.69 12.46 -19.01
C LYS A 643 -64.09 13.30 -20.13
N LEU A 644 -62.92 12.94 -20.64
CA LEU A 644 -62.30 13.60 -21.80
C LEU A 644 -63.24 13.52 -23.03
N TYR A 645 -63.72 12.29 -23.38
CA TYR A 645 -64.61 12.11 -24.52
C TYR A 645 -65.87 12.97 -24.43
N LYS A 646 -66.54 12.99 -23.30
CA LYS A 646 -67.72 13.81 -23.07
C LYS A 646 -67.45 15.30 -23.25
N THR A 647 -66.32 15.78 -22.78
CA THR A 647 -65.93 17.18 -22.87
C THR A 647 -65.61 17.57 -24.30
N ILE A 648 -64.84 16.80 -25.05
CA ILE A 648 -64.50 17.11 -26.44
C ILE A 648 -65.74 16.96 -27.36
N TYR A 649 -66.69 16.10 -27.03
CA TYR A 649 -67.92 15.94 -27.78
C TYR A 649 -68.84 17.20 -27.68
N GLN A 650 -68.76 17.90 -26.54
CA GLN A 650 -69.47 19.17 -26.35
C GLN A 650 -68.80 20.32 -27.06
N PHE A 651 -67.49 20.27 -27.24
CA PHE A 651 -66.69 21.29 -27.93
C PHE A 651 -66.00 20.66 -29.13
N PRO A 652 -66.65 20.50 -30.28
CA PRO A 652 -66.18 19.66 -31.39
C PRO A 652 -64.94 20.18 -32.10
N GLU A 653 -64.55 21.43 -31.89
CA GLU A 653 -63.27 22.02 -32.33
C GLU A 653 -62.58 22.67 -31.14
N PHE A 654 -61.29 22.25 -30.93
CA PHE A 654 -60.54 22.72 -29.80
C PHE A 654 -59.03 22.92 -30.19
N ASP A 655 -58.53 24.15 -30.03
CA ASP A 655 -57.15 24.48 -30.32
C ASP A 655 -56.26 24.04 -29.15
N ILE A 656 -55.59 22.91 -29.33
CA ILE A 656 -54.75 22.29 -28.30
C ILE A 656 -53.39 23.00 -28.09
N ARG A 657 -52.98 23.87 -29.02
CA ARG A 657 -51.74 24.66 -28.90
C ARG A 657 -51.81 25.65 -27.75
N TYR A 658 -52.97 26.28 -27.57
CA TYR A 658 -53.16 27.37 -26.61
C TYR A 658 -54.03 26.99 -25.42
N LYS A 659 -54.92 25.99 -25.55
CA LYS A 659 -55.92 25.67 -24.53
C LYS A 659 -55.73 24.31 -23.87
N LEU A 660 -54.64 23.60 -24.16
CA LEU A 660 -54.36 22.28 -23.58
C LEU A 660 -54.23 22.31 -22.05
N LYS A 661 -53.57 23.37 -21.51
CA LYS A 661 -53.42 23.58 -20.07
C LYS A 661 -54.77 23.82 -19.38
N ASP A 662 -55.66 24.56 -19.99
CA ASP A 662 -56.99 24.85 -19.44
C ASP A 662 -57.86 23.59 -19.44
N LEU A 663 -57.77 22.78 -20.50
CA LEU A 663 -58.44 21.50 -20.60
C LEU A 663 -57.94 20.51 -19.54
N ALA A 664 -56.64 20.47 -19.33
CA ALA A 664 -55.99 19.63 -18.30
C ALA A 664 -56.51 19.99 -16.90
N ALA A 665 -56.54 21.29 -16.58
CA ALA A 665 -57.07 21.83 -15.32
C ALA A 665 -58.56 21.52 -15.14
N TYR A 666 -59.37 21.73 -16.18
CA TYR A 666 -60.83 21.44 -16.18
C TYR A 666 -61.12 19.96 -15.93
N LEU A 667 -60.36 19.07 -16.56
CA LEU A 667 -60.50 17.61 -16.42
C LEU A 667 -59.90 17.09 -15.12
N ASN A 668 -59.10 17.87 -14.45
CA ASN A 668 -58.20 17.46 -13.34
C ASN A 668 -57.32 16.26 -13.76
N ILE A 669 -56.72 16.39 -14.94
CA ILE A 669 -55.77 15.40 -15.50
C ILE A 669 -54.44 16.13 -15.74
N GLN A 670 -53.33 15.53 -15.38
CA GLN A 670 -52.02 16.14 -15.66
C GLN A 670 -51.83 16.29 -17.18
N GLN A 671 -51.25 17.42 -17.59
CA GLN A 671 -51.10 17.77 -19.01
C GLN A 671 -50.35 16.69 -19.81
N ILE A 672 -49.30 16.09 -19.21
CA ILE A 672 -48.51 15.03 -19.83
C ILE A 672 -49.34 13.77 -20.15
N LEU A 673 -50.23 13.39 -19.26
CA LEU A 673 -51.17 12.25 -19.47
C LEU A 673 -52.25 12.64 -20.48
N LEU A 674 -52.79 13.89 -20.41
CA LEU A 674 -53.83 14.37 -21.33
C LEU A 674 -53.34 14.33 -22.79
N VAL A 675 -52.08 14.70 -23.05
CA VAL A 675 -51.51 14.62 -24.41
C VAL A 675 -51.56 13.19 -24.92
N LYS A 676 -51.14 12.18 -24.11
CA LYS A 676 -51.20 10.75 -24.47
C LYS A 676 -52.64 10.28 -24.68
N MET A 677 -53.58 10.71 -23.84
CA MET A 677 -55.00 10.35 -24.00
C MET A 677 -55.59 10.92 -25.29
N ILE A 678 -55.22 12.12 -25.71
CA ILE A 678 -55.64 12.72 -26.99
C ILE A 678 -55.02 11.92 -28.15
N GLN A 679 -53.74 11.53 -28.08
CA GLN A 679 -53.10 10.70 -29.09
C GLN A 679 -53.78 9.33 -29.24
N VAL A 680 -54.19 8.71 -28.13
CA VAL A 680 -55.00 7.46 -28.13
C VAL A 680 -56.32 7.69 -28.87
N PHE A 681 -57.00 8.80 -28.64
CA PHE A 681 -58.25 9.13 -29.35
C PHE A 681 -58.04 9.42 -30.83
N GLU A 682 -56.90 9.97 -31.21
CA GLU A 682 -56.55 10.21 -32.61
C GLU A 682 -56.29 8.86 -33.32
N GLU A 683 -55.48 7.97 -32.72
CA GLU A 683 -55.19 6.64 -33.23
C GLU A 683 -56.47 5.81 -33.42
N LEU A 684 -57.38 5.87 -32.47
CA LEU A 684 -58.67 5.15 -32.54
C LEU A 684 -59.69 5.85 -33.47
N GLY A 685 -59.40 7.01 -34.05
CA GLY A 685 -60.27 7.75 -34.98
C GLY A 685 -61.37 8.50 -34.30
N PHE A 686 -61.35 8.71 -32.98
CA PHE A 686 -62.36 9.54 -32.26
C PHE A 686 -62.12 11.03 -32.46
N VAL A 687 -60.91 11.46 -32.74
CA VAL A 687 -60.56 12.83 -33.08
C VAL A 687 -59.60 12.87 -34.26
N THR A 688 -59.50 14.00 -34.92
CA THR A 688 -58.43 14.31 -35.90
C THR A 688 -57.80 15.63 -35.49
N ILE A 689 -56.46 15.70 -35.67
CA ILE A 689 -55.69 16.91 -35.32
C ILE A 689 -55.09 17.46 -36.64
N LYS A 690 -55.46 18.65 -37.01
CA LYS A 690 -54.88 19.39 -38.14
C LYS A 690 -54.44 20.79 -37.68
N ASP A 691 -53.20 21.12 -37.95
CA ASP A 691 -52.61 22.42 -37.57
C ASP A 691 -52.82 22.78 -36.09
N GLY A 692 -52.79 21.76 -35.19
CA GLY A 692 -53.03 21.93 -33.76
C GLY A 692 -54.47 22.19 -33.33
N VAL A 693 -55.40 22.04 -34.24
CA VAL A 693 -56.84 22.06 -33.93
C VAL A 693 -57.35 20.62 -33.92
N MET A 694 -57.85 20.20 -32.77
CA MET A 694 -58.48 18.91 -32.56
C MET A 694 -59.98 19.01 -32.93
N THR A 695 -60.44 18.12 -33.81
CA THR A 695 -61.80 18.00 -34.25
C THR A 695 -62.36 16.65 -33.91
N VAL A 696 -63.60 16.61 -33.35
CA VAL A 696 -64.24 15.34 -32.95
C VAL A 696 -64.89 14.65 -34.18
N ASN A 697 -64.59 13.38 -34.34
CA ASN A 697 -65.30 12.52 -35.29
C ASN A 697 -66.60 11.94 -34.66
N LYS A 698 -67.71 12.49 -35.01
CA LYS A 698 -69.03 12.10 -34.47
C LYS A 698 -69.54 10.75 -35.04
N GLU A 699 -68.93 10.27 -36.13
CA GLU A 699 -69.26 9.00 -36.80
C GLU A 699 -68.27 7.90 -36.49
N ALA A 700 -67.39 8.12 -35.49
CA ALA A 700 -66.40 7.14 -35.12
C ALA A 700 -67.04 5.80 -34.66
N PRO A 701 -66.56 4.64 -35.15
CA PRO A 701 -67.03 3.35 -34.69
C PRO A 701 -66.71 3.13 -33.21
N LYS A 702 -67.52 2.33 -32.52
CA LYS A 702 -67.21 1.92 -31.16
C LYS A 702 -65.92 1.06 -31.15
N ARG A 703 -64.92 1.55 -30.45
CA ARG A 703 -63.67 0.86 -30.21
C ARG A 703 -63.33 0.86 -28.72
N GLU A 704 -62.60 -0.15 -28.29
CA GLU A 704 -62.11 -0.17 -26.94
C GLU A 704 -60.73 0.53 -26.86
N ILE A 705 -60.46 1.27 -25.78
CA ILE A 705 -59.22 2.00 -25.57
C ILE A 705 -58.01 1.04 -25.62
N GLY A 706 -58.21 -0.20 -25.18
CA GLY A 706 -57.22 -1.27 -25.25
C GLY A 706 -56.75 -1.69 -26.65
N GLU A 707 -57.50 -1.29 -27.72
CA GLU A 707 -57.10 -1.54 -29.12
C GLU A 707 -55.99 -0.56 -29.59
N SER A 708 -55.75 0.55 -28.85
CA SER A 708 -54.73 1.54 -29.18
C SER A 708 -53.35 1.01 -28.80
N GLN A 709 -52.42 1.02 -29.75
CA GLN A 709 -51.04 0.68 -29.53
C GLN A 709 -50.37 1.72 -28.61
N ILE A 710 -50.73 3.02 -28.78
CA ILE A 710 -50.26 4.10 -27.92
C ILE A 710 -50.67 3.86 -26.47
N TYR A 711 -51.90 3.38 -26.24
CA TYR A 711 -52.35 3.02 -24.87
C TYR A 711 -51.60 1.85 -24.29
N GLN A 712 -51.36 0.79 -25.07
CA GLN A 712 -50.60 -0.37 -24.62
C GLN A 712 -49.13 -0.03 -24.31
N ASN A 713 -48.51 0.75 -25.19
CA ASN A 713 -47.16 1.27 -24.97
C ASN A 713 -47.08 2.13 -23.70
N LEU A 714 -48.03 3.06 -23.50
CA LEU A 714 -48.08 3.87 -22.30
C LEU A 714 -48.23 3.06 -21.03
N LYS A 715 -49.06 2.02 -21.08
CA LYS A 715 -49.24 1.07 -19.95
C LYS A 715 -47.98 0.34 -19.62
N GLN A 716 -47.18 -0.07 -20.62
CA GLN A 716 -45.89 -0.69 -20.44
C GLN A 716 -44.88 0.33 -19.89
N THR A 717 -44.78 1.52 -20.50
CA THR A 717 -43.89 2.57 -20.01
C THR A 717 -44.14 2.93 -18.55
N VAL A 718 -45.41 2.96 -18.08
CA VAL A 718 -45.73 3.21 -16.67
C VAL A 718 -45.11 2.13 -15.77
N LYS A 719 -45.22 0.85 -16.15
CA LYS A 719 -44.63 -0.29 -15.38
C LYS A 719 -43.13 -0.22 -15.36
N ASP A 720 -42.50 0.05 -16.50
CA ASP A 720 -41.06 0.12 -16.64
C ASP A 720 -40.47 1.26 -15.80
N GLN A 721 -41.14 2.46 -15.90
CA GLN A 721 -40.75 3.61 -15.08
C GLN A 721 -40.98 3.36 -13.59
N GLU A 722 -42.05 2.65 -13.19
CA GLU A 722 -42.30 2.27 -11.80
C GLU A 722 -41.17 1.37 -11.28
N MET A 723 -40.74 0.35 -12.05
CA MET A 723 -39.60 -0.49 -11.72
C MET A 723 -38.32 0.33 -11.58
N MET A 724 -38.00 1.18 -12.55
CA MET A 724 -36.77 1.99 -12.53
C MET A 724 -36.76 3.04 -11.42
N ALA A 725 -37.91 3.59 -11.04
CA ALA A 725 -38.03 4.62 -10.00
C ALA A 725 -38.05 4.04 -8.57
N LEU A 726 -38.77 2.93 -8.35
CA LEU A 726 -39.13 2.43 -7.03
C LEU A 726 -38.48 1.08 -6.68
N GLY A 727 -38.07 0.28 -7.66
CA GLY A 727 -37.39 -0.97 -7.45
C GLY A 727 -36.08 -0.82 -6.68
N THR A 728 -35.65 -1.84 -5.99
CA THR A 728 -34.29 -1.96 -5.45
C THR A 728 -33.29 -2.02 -6.59
N VAL A 729 -32.03 -1.66 -6.37
CA VAL A 729 -31.01 -1.70 -7.43
C VAL A 729 -30.82 -3.13 -7.98
N GLN A 730 -31.03 -4.16 -7.16
CA GLN A 730 -31.00 -5.56 -7.59
C GLN A 730 -32.19 -5.88 -8.51
N GLU A 731 -33.42 -5.53 -8.11
CA GLU A 731 -34.61 -5.74 -8.95
C GLU A 731 -34.50 -5.01 -10.28
N ILE A 732 -33.95 -3.79 -10.28
CA ILE A 732 -33.72 -3.02 -11.51
C ILE A 732 -32.69 -3.72 -12.40
N TYR A 733 -31.57 -4.19 -11.82
CA TYR A 733 -30.55 -4.89 -12.58
C TYR A 733 -31.09 -6.20 -13.18
N ASP A 734 -31.79 -7.01 -12.38
CA ASP A 734 -32.39 -8.26 -12.83
C ASP A 734 -33.41 -7.99 -13.95
N PHE A 735 -34.26 -6.97 -13.80
CA PHE A 735 -35.19 -6.54 -14.83
C PHE A 735 -34.53 -6.11 -16.16
N LEU A 736 -33.36 -5.45 -16.09
CA LEU A 736 -32.60 -5.06 -17.28
C LEU A 736 -31.91 -6.25 -17.95
N MET A 737 -31.53 -7.27 -17.17
CA MET A 737 -30.87 -8.49 -17.65
C MET A 737 -31.86 -9.57 -18.14
N GLU A 738 -33.17 -9.44 -17.86
CA GLU A 738 -34.18 -10.35 -18.37
C GLU A 738 -34.20 -10.32 -19.90
N LYS A 739 -33.97 -11.49 -20.50
CA LYS A 739 -34.16 -11.71 -21.94
C LYS A 739 -35.66 -11.78 -22.24
N GLU A 740 -36.09 -11.06 -23.27
CA GLU A 740 -37.48 -11.12 -23.76
C GLU A 740 -37.88 -12.54 -24.23
#